data_78c4f63539e75987e54cd14cf09ebce7
#
_entry.id   78c4f63539e75987e54cd14cf09ebce7
#
_cell.length_a   1.000
_cell.length_b   1.000
_cell.length_c   1.000
_cell.angle_alpha   90.00
_cell.angle_beta   90.00
_cell.angle_gamma   90.00
#
_symmetry.space_group_name_H-M   'P 1'
#
loop_
_entity.id
_entity.type
_entity.pdbx_description
1 polymer ?
#
loop_
_entity_poly.entity_id
_entity_poly.type
_entity_poly.pdbx_seq_one_letter_code
_entity_poly.pdbx_strand_id
1 'polypeptide(L)'
;MHITDIRYNRGIILLISSLITLLFFSWIYLSNHKKKQTIAFSFYNIVSAFMFVDVMYYSFFNSLPSITMLKQFSEVTAVGDSVIALLSFRNLLFLLDIPFLKIFSKKKKTKLAEENKVYDKHIRWGVPGGIAIILVFIFGYLISNDMMAPVANQELYSYHIKDIKDAIVGESIVEGRGIFTQEDLEELRERTSLKKGKHTGIGKGKNLIVIQVEALQNFPLNRFYDGQEITPNLNKFIDDSSTIYFDNYYQQIGRGNTADAEFVSNNSLYPSMEDPTYKQYYGNTFYGLPWILRDNGYTAWVFHGYKKEFWNRERAYPNQGFQRFISEEDYDIVESIGFGITDEEFFKQSIDYLKELDNIDDNPFYAFMITLTSHTPFKMPEEYKELDIREEHVNTILGDYLQSIHYADKALGQFFEALKEEGLYEDSVIALYGDHFAITGLNDLGIELMTDFLDHPYDIDEMFKIPLLIHVPGENIKETVSKIGSQLDFLPTILNIMGYENEKGIMFGRDLLNYEGENYVAPQTYVLKGSFIDDNIIFYMSRDGIFENCTAKDKRTKEKIDVTPFREKYERIIADINKSDYVLKKDLIKLLIENDGHIDMKDLMALDIPDYHKIGYLNYESIEKLDQLYQKGYRLLAVDIEWYPDKKKILLDDGIYKRPMREASFEEYQQVLYQYREDQNTLEDLITWIKKHKDTHILLRSKELDESIFLRVIEYYPELKDRFIVEMKDFEQHIKLSNKAFKNIILNIVDTEYTNEEILDFLNRHNLYGVIMDKKQSSTPLYKDLKKLGINIYKVGQ
;
A
#
# COMPACT_ATOMS: atom_id res chain seq x y z
N MET A 1 -19.45 14.59 14.00
CA MET A 1 -19.86 14.05 15.30
C MET A 1 -20.22 12.57 15.25
N HIS A 2 -20.47 12.02 14.10
CA HIS A 2 -20.64 10.58 13.90
C HIS A 2 -19.33 9.83 13.80
N ILE A 3 -18.25 10.52 13.41
CA ILE A 3 -16.98 9.93 13.03
C ILE A 3 -16.00 9.80 14.20
N THR A 4 -16.24 10.48 15.31
CA THR A 4 -15.28 10.51 16.40
C THR A 4 -15.94 10.18 17.71
N ASP A 5 -15.41 9.24 18.45
CA ASP A 5 -15.75 9.05 19.85
C ASP A 5 -15.15 10.22 20.66
N ILE A 6 -15.74 11.41 20.42
CA ILE A 6 -15.25 12.68 20.94
C ILE A 6 -15.69 12.81 22.39
N ARG A 7 -15.26 11.95 23.28
CA ARG A 7 -15.50 12.12 24.71
C ARG A 7 -14.65 13.23 25.31
N TYR A 8 -13.43 13.40 24.75
CA TYR A 8 -12.46 14.38 25.21
C TYR A 8 -12.30 15.49 24.16
N ASN A 9 -12.22 16.75 24.61
CA ASN A 9 -12.01 17.96 23.77
C ASN A 9 -13.10 18.33 22.77
N ARG A 10 -14.29 17.74 22.86
CA ARG A 10 -15.41 18.03 21.95
C ARG A 10 -15.70 19.50 21.79
N GLY A 11 -15.67 20.25 22.89
CA GLY A 11 -15.91 21.70 22.88
C GLY A 11 -14.86 22.48 22.09
N ILE A 12 -13.59 22.13 22.25
CA ILE A 12 -12.47 22.79 21.54
C ILE A 12 -12.53 22.48 20.04
N ILE A 13 -12.78 21.23 19.66
CA ILE A 13 -12.91 20.82 18.25
C ILE A 13 -14.03 21.58 17.58
N LEU A 14 -15.21 21.62 18.19
CA LEU A 14 -16.35 22.37 17.66
C LEU A 14 -16.07 23.87 17.56
N LEU A 15 -15.38 24.42 18.53
CA LEU A 15 -15.00 25.83 18.54
C LEU A 15 -14.03 26.14 17.39
N ILE A 16 -13.00 25.32 17.19
CA ILE A 16 -12.02 25.51 16.11
C ILE A 16 -12.69 25.39 14.75
N SER A 17 -13.43 24.31 14.49
CA SER A 17 -14.15 24.14 13.22
C SER A 17 -15.12 25.29 12.94
N SER A 18 -15.84 25.76 13.97
CA SER A 18 -16.75 26.88 13.84
C SER A 18 -16.03 28.21 13.54
N LEU A 19 -14.91 28.47 14.20
CA LEU A 19 -14.10 29.67 13.98
C LEU A 19 -13.44 29.67 12.60
N ILE A 20 -12.90 28.52 12.14
CA ILE A 20 -12.33 28.43 10.81
C ILE A 20 -13.41 28.65 9.74
N THR A 21 -14.56 28.01 9.87
CA THR A 21 -15.70 28.20 8.97
C THR A 21 -16.14 29.65 8.97
N LEU A 22 -16.28 30.28 10.15
CA LEU A 22 -16.67 31.69 10.31
C LEU A 22 -15.62 32.62 9.71
N LEU A 23 -14.33 32.33 9.87
CA LEU A 23 -13.23 33.07 9.25
C LEU A 23 -13.40 33.12 7.73
N PHE A 24 -13.56 31.99 7.06
CA PHE A 24 -13.73 31.93 5.61
C PHE A 24 -15.01 32.65 5.16
N PHE A 25 -16.16 32.41 5.80
CA PHE A 25 -17.41 33.05 5.42
C PHE A 25 -17.41 34.56 5.69
N SER A 26 -16.82 35.00 6.81
CA SER A 26 -16.70 36.44 7.10
C SER A 26 -15.78 37.13 6.09
N TRP A 27 -14.65 36.52 5.74
CA TRP A 27 -13.74 37.04 4.73
C TRP A 27 -14.42 37.17 3.36
N ILE A 28 -15.11 36.12 2.91
CA ILE A 28 -15.88 36.14 1.64
C ILE A 28 -17.02 37.15 1.68
N TYR A 29 -17.84 37.14 2.73
CA TYR A 29 -19.03 37.97 2.84
C TYR A 29 -18.71 39.47 2.92
N LEU A 30 -17.71 39.83 3.72
CA LEU A 30 -17.25 41.20 3.90
C LEU A 30 -16.37 41.69 2.74
N SER A 31 -15.91 40.82 1.85
CA SER A 31 -15.18 41.20 0.65
C SER A 31 -16.05 42.03 -0.30
N ASN A 32 -15.46 42.97 -1.03
CA ASN A 32 -16.12 43.73 -2.07
C ASN A 32 -16.11 42.98 -3.43
N HIS A 33 -15.86 41.70 -3.42
CA HIS A 33 -15.76 40.91 -4.64
C HIS A 33 -17.14 40.65 -5.28
N LYS A 34 -17.26 40.93 -6.58
CA LYS A 34 -18.54 40.85 -7.32
C LYS A 34 -19.16 39.43 -7.32
N LYS A 35 -18.35 38.36 -7.19
CA LYS A 35 -18.78 36.97 -7.20
C LYS A 35 -18.79 36.34 -5.79
N LYS A 36 -18.82 37.12 -4.70
CA LYS A 36 -18.74 36.62 -3.33
C LYS A 36 -19.74 35.51 -2.99
N GLN A 37 -20.96 35.58 -3.49
CA GLN A 37 -22.00 34.56 -3.29
C GLN A 37 -21.64 33.24 -3.99
N THR A 38 -21.08 33.32 -5.20
CA THR A 38 -20.62 32.13 -5.92
C THR A 38 -19.43 31.46 -5.20
N ILE A 39 -18.48 32.28 -4.71
CA ILE A 39 -17.33 31.80 -3.96
C ILE A 39 -17.79 31.14 -2.65
N ALA A 40 -18.69 31.79 -1.89
CA ALA A 40 -19.22 31.17 -0.67
C ALA A 40 -19.96 29.85 -0.92
N PHE A 41 -20.74 29.79 -1.99
CA PHE A 41 -21.45 28.58 -2.38
C PHE A 41 -20.49 27.46 -2.85
N SER A 42 -19.45 27.81 -3.62
CA SER A 42 -18.42 26.85 -4.02
C SER A 42 -17.65 26.30 -2.83
N PHE A 43 -17.25 27.15 -1.91
CA PHE A 43 -16.58 26.72 -0.67
C PHE A 43 -17.47 25.77 0.15
N TYR A 44 -18.75 26.14 0.32
CA TYR A 44 -19.71 25.28 1.00
C TYR A 44 -19.81 23.88 0.35
N ASN A 45 -19.97 23.85 -0.98
CA ASN A 45 -20.07 22.58 -1.71
C ASN A 45 -18.83 21.71 -1.58
N ILE A 46 -17.64 22.35 -1.63
CA ILE A 46 -16.37 21.63 -1.46
C ILE A 46 -16.30 21.00 -0.07
N VAL A 47 -16.58 21.79 0.98
CA VAL A 47 -16.56 21.26 2.35
C VAL A 47 -17.60 20.16 2.54
N SER A 48 -18.84 20.33 2.03
CA SER A 48 -19.87 19.28 2.11
C SER A 48 -19.48 18.01 1.36
N ALA A 49 -18.82 18.14 0.21
CA ALA A 49 -18.32 17.00 -0.54
C ALA A 49 -17.20 16.26 0.23
N PHE A 50 -16.26 16.99 0.82
CA PHE A 50 -15.23 16.38 1.69
C PHE A 50 -15.88 15.66 2.87
N MET A 51 -16.81 16.29 3.58
CA MET A 51 -17.52 15.65 4.70
C MET A 51 -18.29 14.39 4.26
N PHE A 52 -18.87 14.39 3.07
CA PHE A 52 -19.55 13.23 2.51
C PHE A 52 -18.57 12.10 2.24
N VAL A 53 -17.45 12.38 1.59
CA VAL A 53 -16.39 11.39 1.33
C VAL A 53 -15.81 10.84 2.64
N ASP A 54 -15.53 11.73 3.60
CA ASP A 54 -15.03 11.35 4.92
C ASP A 54 -15.98 10.38 5.63
N VAL A 55 -17.28 10.67 5.62
CA VAL A 55 -18.28 9.81 6.26
C VAL A 55 -18.42 8.46 5.55
N MET A 56 -18.42 8.47 4.22
CA MET A 56 -18.47 7.25 3.41
C MET A 56 -17.26 6.37 3.71
N TYR A 57 -16.07 6.94 3.62
CA TYR A 57 -14.83 6.24 3.88
C TYR A 57 -14.75 5.73 5.32
N TYR A 58 -15.12 6.60 6.28
CA TYR A 58 -15.13 6.25 7.69
C TYR A 58 -16.09 5.11 8.01
N SER A 59 -17.27 5.07 7.37
CA SER A 59 -18.24 4.01 7.60
C SER A 59 -17.72 2.61 7.22
N PHE A 60 -16.72 2.54 6.37
CA PHE A 60 -16.08 1.28 5.96
C PHE A 60 -14.75 1.05 6.69
N PHE A 61 -13.83 2.02 6.65
CA PHE A 61 -12.46 1.84 7.16
C PHE A 61 -12.26 2.29 8.62
N ASN A 62 -13.28 2.86 9.26
CA ASN A 62 -13.21 3.45 10.61
C ASN A 62 -12.06 4.48 10.78
N SER A 63 -11.60 5.06 9.70
CA SER A 63 -10.56 6.09 9.62
C SER A 63 -10.93 7.14 8.59
N LEU A 64 -10.31 8.32 8.66
CA LEU A 64 -10.51 9.35 7.63
C LEU A 64 -9.61 9.06 6.41
N PRO A 65 -10.06 9.42 5.19
CA PRO A 65 -9.27 9.23 3.97
C PRO A 65 -8.07 10.17 3.95
N SER A 66 -6.94 9.71 3.40
CA SER A 66 -5.82 10.58 3.06
C SER A 66 -5.96 11.15 1.65
N ILE A 67 -5.39 12.34 1.42
CA ILE A 67 -5.35 12.95 0.08
C ILE A 67 -4.57 12.10 -0.93
N THR A 68 -3.64 11.29 -0.45
CA THR A 68 -2.90 10.33 -1.31
C THR A 68 -3.82 9.35 -2.00
N MET A 69 -4.99 9.04 -1.42
CA MET A 69 -5.98 8.14 -2.02
C MET A 69 -6.63 8.68 -3.28
N LEU A 70 -6.52 9.98 -3.55
CA LEU A 70 -6.96 10.54 -4.84
C LEU A 70 -6.22 9.91 -6.03
N LYS A 71 -5.01 9.38 -5.81
CA LYS A 71 -4.24 8.63 -6.82
C LYS A 71 -4.91 7.31 -7.22
N GLN A 72 -5.76 6.76 -6.34
CA GLN A 72 -6.50 5.51 -6.57
C GLN A 72 -7.88 5.72 -7.20
N PHE A 73 -8.21 6.96 -7.57
CA PHE A 73 -9.54 7.30 -8.09
C PHE A 73 -9.92 6.49 -9.35
N SER A 74 -8.95 6.08 -10.15
CA SER A 74 -9.17 5.19 -11.31
C SER A 74 -9.66 3.79 -10.93
N GLU A 75 -9.38 3.33 -9.72
CA GLU A 75 -9.79 2.00 -9.22
C GLU A 75 -11.18 2.02 -8.58
N VAL A 76 -11.68 3.20 -8.21
CA VAL A 76 -13.05 3.36 -7.68
C VAL A 76 -14.10 2.86 -8.68
N THR A 77 -13.81 2.91 -9.97
CA THR A 77 -14.70 2.37 -11.00
C THR A 77 -14.78 0.85 -10.97
N ALA A 78 -13.70 0.17 -10.59
CA ALA A 78 -13.68 -1.28 -10.47
C ALA A 78 -14.47 -1.77 -9.23
N VAL A 79 -14.50 -0.97 -8.16
CA VAL A 79 -15.23 -1.28 -6.91
C VAL A 79 -16.56 -0.54 -6.80
N GLY A 80 -17.13 -0.11 -7.93
CA GLY A 80 -18.34 0.72 -7.98
C GLY A 80 -19.53 0.14 -7.21
N ASP A 81 -19.77 -1.14 -7.31
CA ASP A 81 -20.87 -1.82 -6.62
C ASP A 81 -20.68 -1.81 -5.11
N SER A 82 -19.45 -1.99 -4.63
CA SER A 82 -19.10 -1.89 -3.21
C SER A 82 -19.32 -0.45 -2.69
N VAL A 83 -18.94 0.57 -3.47
CA VAL A 83 -19.19 1.98 -3.12
C VAL A 83 -20.70 2.28 -3.06
N ILE A 84 -21.49 1.73 -3.98
CA ILE A 84 -22.95 1.88 -3.98
C ILE A 84 -23.56 1.23 -2.75
N ALA A 85 -23.06 0.07 -2.34
CA ALA A 85 -23.53 -0.63 -1.12
C ALA A 85 -23.31 0.17 0.17
N LEU A 86 -22.32 1.09 0.19
CA LEU A 86 -22.05 1.98 1.33
C LEU A 86 -22.96 3.22 1.36
N LEU A 87 -23.72 3.50 0.29
CA LEU A 87 -24.64 4.65 0.25
C LEU A 87 -25.80 4.42 1.21
N SER A 88 -25.89 5.25 2.24
CA SER A 88 -27.02 5.30 3.16
C SER A 88 -27.72 6.65 3.09
N PHE A 89 -29.01 6.66 3.44
CA PHE A 89 -29.75 7.94 3.55
C PHE A 89 -29.06 8.92 4.51
N ARG A 90 -28.45 8.42 5.57
CA ARG A 90 -27.71 9.20 6.57
C ARG A 90 -26.49 9.90 5.97
N ASN A 91 -25.75 9.21 5.09
CA ASN A 91 -24.56 9.78 4.43
C ASN A 91 -24.98 10.84 3.40
N LEU A 92 -26.08 10.63 2.69
CA LEU A 92 -26.63 11.58 1.73
C LEU A 92 -27.10 12.90 2.35
N LEU A 93 -27.35 12.95 3.67
CA LEU A 93 -27.74 14.18 4.37
C LEU A 93 -26.75 15.33 4.18
N PHE A 94 -25.45 15.03 4.02
CA PHE A 94 -24.40 16.03 3.78
C PHE A 94 -24.51 16.73 2.43
N LEU A 95 -25.29 16.21 1.51
CA LEU A 95 -25.48 16.75 0.16
C LEU A 95 -26.91 17.27 -0.09
N LEU A 96 -27.85 16.87 0.75
CA LEU A 96 -29.30 17.14 0.53
C LEU A 96 -29.66 18.63 0.52
N ASP A 97 -28.99 19.45 1.27
CA ASP A 97 -29.29 20.90 1.37
C ASP A 97 -28.69 21.71 0.21
N ILE A 98 -27.72 21.16 -0.53
CA ILE A 98 -27.06 21.82 -1.68
C ILE A 98 -28.08 22.29 -2.75
N PRO A 99 -29.02 21.44 -3.22
CA PRO A 99 -30.05 21.84 -4.17
C PRO A 99 -30.92 22.96 -3.64
N PHE A 100 -31.32 22.88 -2.36
CA PHE A 100 -32.15 23.89 -1.72
C PHE A 100 -31.44 25.24 -1.63
N LEU A 101 -30.18 25.23 -1.19
CA LEU A 101 -29.35 26.46 -1.12
C LEU A 101 -29.17 27.10 -2.50
N LYS A 102 -29.01 26.28 -3.57
CA LYS A 102 -28.92 26.75 -4.95
C LYS A 102 -30.23 27.42 -5.41
N ILE A 103 -31.39 26.87 -5.06
CA ILE A 103 -32.70 27.43 -5.38
C ILE A 103 -32.92 28.75 -4.60
N PHE A 104 -32.62 28.75 -3.28
CA PHE A 104 -32.74 29.95 -2.45
C PHE A 104 -31.78 31.06 -2.88
N SER A 105 -30.55 30.73 -3.29
CA SER A 105 -29.59 31.71 -3.79
C SER A 105 -30.03 32.34 -5.11
N LYS A 106 -30.69 31.60 -5.98
CA LYS A 106 -31.30 32.16 -7.23
C LYS A 106 -32.45 33.12 -6.92
N LYS A 107 -33.33 32.78 -5.98
CA LYS A 107 -34.46 33.65 -5.59
C LYS A 107 -33.99 34.94 -4.92
N LYS A 108 -32.89 34.94 -4.17
CA LYS A 108 -32.33 36.13 -3.56
C LYS A 108 -31.58 37.06 -4.53
N LYS A 109 -31.02 36.52 -5.63
CA LYS A 109 -30.36 37.33 -6.67
C LYS A 109 -31.30 38.39 -7.27
N THR A 110 -32.58 38.10 -7.34
CA THR A 110 -33.60 39.04 -7.85
C THR A 110 -33.97 40.15 -6.84
N LYS A 111 -33.71 39.96 -5.53
CA LYS A 111 -34.03 40.96 -4.49
C LYS A 111 -32.81 41.74 -3.98
N LEU A 112 -31.60 41.20 -4.10
CA LEU A 112 -30.36 41.77 -3.56
C LEU A 112 -29.50 42.50 -4.61
N ALA A 113 -30.00 42.66 -5.83
CA ALA A 113 -29.33 43.48 -6.85
C ALA A 113 -29.29 44.99 -6.46
N GLU A 114 -30.02 45.38 -5.44
CA GLU A 114 -30.15 46.80 -5.02
C GLU A 114 -29.32 47.21 -3.78
N GLU A 115 -28.68 46.26 -3.05
CA GLU A 115 -27.83 46.62 -1.91
C GLU A 115 -26.43 45.99 -2.01
N ASN A 116 -25.57 46.55 -2.85
CA ASN A 116 -24.11 46.35 -2.73
C ASN A 116 -23.62 47.20 -1.55
N LYS A 117 -23.81 46.73 -0.30
CA LYS A 117 -23.14 47.34 0.86
C LYS A 117 -21.63 47.19 0.68
N VAL A 118 -20.98 48.31 0.42
CA VAL A 118 -19.50 48.42 0.46
C VAL A 118 -19.12 48.55 1.94
N TYR A 119 -18.51 47.52 2.48
CA TYR A 119 -18.02 47.54 3.85
C TYR A 119 -16.76 48.38 3.98
N ASP A 120 -16.64 49.12 5.06
CA ASP A 120 -15.43 49.84 5.42
C ASP A 120 -14.22 48.91 5.53
N LYS A 121 -13.04 49.43 5.20
CA LYS A 121 -11.77 48.67 5.27
C LYS A 121 -11.54 48.11 6.67
N HIS A 122 -11.90 48.83 7.72
CA HIS A 122 -11.73 48.37 9.11
C HIS A 122 -12.63 47.17 9.45
N ILE A 123 -13.86 47.13 8.97
CA ILE A 123 -14.79 46.01 9.18
C ILE A 123 -14.35 44.81 8.32
N ARG A 124 -13.98 45.08 7.06
CA ARG A 124 -13.61 44.07 6.08
C ARG A 124 -12.41 43.25 6.48
N TRP A 125 -11.41 43.85 7.11
CA TRP A 125 -10.21 43.20 7.60
C TRP A 125 -10.23 43.01 9.12
N GLY A 126 -10.89 43.85 9.88
CA GLY A 126 -10.92 43.74 11.34
C GLY A 126 -11.66 42.52 11.84
N VAL A 127 -12.79 42.13 11.23
CA VAL A 127 -13.57 40.97 11.67
C VAL A 127 -12.84 39.67 11.34
N PRO A 128 -12.43 39.36 10.10
CA PRO A 128 -11.65 38.17 9.82
C PRO A 128 -10.30 38.15 10.57
N GLY A 129 -9.63 39.32 10.69
CA GLY A 129 -8.39 39.43 11.43
C GLY A 129 -8.57 39.16 12.93
N GLY A 130 -9.63 39.60 13.53
CA GLY A 130 -9.99 39.31 14.93
C GLY A 130 -10.21 37.80 15.15
N ILE A 131 -10.93 37.14 14.24
CA ILE A 131 -11.14 35.68 14.28
C ILE A 131 -9.80 34.93 14.12
N ALA A 132 -8.97 35.35 13.17
CA ALA A 132 -7.65 34.75 12.94
C ALA A 132 -6.76 34.90 14.19
N ILE A 133 -6.77 36.05 14.87
CA ILE A 133 -6.03 36.26 16.12
C ILE A 133 -6.52 35.30 17.22
N ILE A 134 -7.84 35.14 17.35
CA ILE A 134 -8.41 34.17 18.32
C ILE A 134 -7.92 32.77 18.02
N LEU A 135 -7.93 32.36 16.76
CA LEU A 135 -7.41 31.03 16.35
C LEU A 135 -5.92 30.88 16.68
N VAL A 136 -5.10 31.91 16.43
CA VAL A 136 -3.68 31.89 16.80
C VAL A 136 -3.49 31.70 18.31
N PHE A 137 -4.28 32.38 19.14
CA PHE A 137 -4.22 32.17 20.59
C PHE A 137 -4.67 30.77 21.00
N ILE A 138 -5.73 30.24 20.39
CA ILE A 138 -6.18 28.85 20.66
C ILE A 138 -5.08 27.85 20.26
N PHE A 139 -4.52 27.94 19.06
CA PHE A 139 -3.45 27.06 18.61
C PHE A 139 -2.17 27.20 19.47
N GLY A 140 -1.81 28.44 19.86
CA GLY A 140 -0.71 28.68 20.79
C GLY A 140 -0.94 27.99 22.14
N TYR A 141 -2.14 28.07 22.70
CA TYR A 141 -2.53 27.35 23.91
C TYR A 141 -2.44 25.82 23.74
N LEU A 142 -2.94 25.27 22.62
CA LEU A 142 -2.89 23.83 22.33
C LEU A 142 -1.45 23.32 22.22
N ILE A 143 -0.58 24.09 21.56
CA ILE A 143 0.85 23.76 21.43
C ILE A 143 1.52 23.75 22.81
N SER A 144 1.26 24.78 23.62
CA SER A 144 1.87 24.93 24.95
C SER A 144 1.44 23.86 25.96
N ASN A 145 0.34 23.14 25.69
CA ASN A 145 -0.19 22.09 26.58
C ASN A 145 -0.16 20.69 25.93
N ASP A 146 0.61 20.48 24.87
CA ASP A 146 0.71 19.23 24.11
C ASP A 146 -0.62 18.67 23.60
N MET A 147 -1.62 19.53 23.45
CA MET A 147 -2.96 19.16 22.96
C MET A 147 -3.11 19.30 21.43
N MET A 148 -2.06 19.72 20.73
CA MET A 148 -2.15 19.98 19.27
C MET A 148 -2.35 18.70 18.47
N ALA A 149 -1.61 17.65 18.78
CA ALA A 149 -1.70 16.36 18.07
C ALA A 149 -3.09 15.71 18.24
N PRO A 150 -3.66 15.60 19.45
CA PRO A 150 -5.03 15.10 19.64
C PRO A 150 -6.09 15.89 18.86
N VAL A 151 -5.96 17.21 18.79
CA VAL A 151 -6.91 18.06 18.05
C VAL A 151 -6.72 17.92 16.54
N ALA A 152 -5.47 17.91 16.06
CA ALA A 152 -5.16 17.76 14.64
C ALA A 152 -5.63 16.42 14.06
N ASN A 153 -5.69 15.37 14.86
CA ASN A 153 -6.18 14.06 14.44
C ASN A 153 -7.71 13.92 14.40
N GLN A 154 -8.45 14.91 14.93
CA GLN A 154 -9.91 14.82 15.11
C GLN A 154 -10.67 16.00 14.52
N GLU A 155 -10.02 17.16 14.30
CA GLU A 155 -10.64 18.36 13.78
C GLU A 155 -10.54 18.36 12.25
N LEU A 156 -11.68 18.56 11.56
CA LEU A 156 -11.82 18.39 10.10
C LEU A 156 -10.72 19.13 9.30
N TYR A 157 -10.59 20.44 9.50
CA TYR A 157 -9.64 21.25 8.74
C TYR A 157 -8.20 20.95 9.13
N SER A 158 -7.93 20.77 10.42
CA SER A 158 -6.60 20.46 10.94
C SER A 158 -6.12 19.09 10.46
N TYR A 159 -7.01 18.09 10.42
CA TYR A 159 -6.72 16.77 9.90
C TYR A 159 -6.28 16.83 8.42
N HIS A 160 -7.12 17.42 7.55
CA HIS A 160 -6.80 17.47 6.13
C HIS A 160 -5.59 18.39 5.82
N ILE A 161 -5.39 19.48 6.57
CA ILE A 161 -4.18 20.30 6.42
C ILE A 161 -2.94 19.51 6.82
N LYS A 162 -3.00 18.76 7.92
CA LYS A 162 -1.91 17.89 8.32
C LYS A 162 -1.66 16.81 7.26
N ASP A 163 -2.69 16.12 6.80
CA ASP A 163 -2.63 15.08 5.78
C ASP A 163 -2.04 15.62 4.45
N ILE A 164 -2.47 16.78 3.99
CA ILE A 164 -1.88 17.46 2.83
C ILE A 164 -0.41 17.79 3.06
N LYS A 165 -0.08 18.33 4.25
CA LYS A 165 1.31 18.63 4.59
C LYS A 165 2.16 17.38 4.58
N ASP A 166 1.71 16.30 5.21
CA ASP A 166 2.41 15.03 5.31
C ASP A 166 2.56 14.37 3.92
N ALA A 167 1.57 14.54 3.05
CA ALA A 167 1.64 14.08 1.65
C ALA A 167 2.61 14.88 0.77
N ILE A 168 2.84 16.17 1.08
CA ILE A 168 3.74 17.05 0.31
C ILE A 168 5.17 16.99 0.84
N VAL A 169 5.33 17.03 2.16
CA VAL A 169 6.64 17.13 2.82
C VAL A 169 7.26 15.76 3.07
N GLY A 170 6.45 14.69 2.96
CA GLY A 170 6.74 13.39 3.55
C GLY A 170 6.61 13.46 5.07
N GLU A 171 6.23 12.36 5.72
CA GLU A 171 6.36 12.32 7.18
C GLU A 171 7.83 12.51 7.52
N SER A 172 8.15 13.60 8.22
CA SER A 172 9.46 13.72 8.83
C SER A 172 9.62 12.52 9.75
N ILE A 173 10.59 11.66 9.46
CA ILE A 173 11.05 10.69 10.45
C ILE A 173 11.43 11.53 11.63
N VAL A 174 10.60 11.52 12.67
CA VAL A 174 10.91 12.25 13.90
C VAL A 174 12.18 11.61 14.42
N GLU A 175 13.29 12.36 14.37
CA GLU A 175 14.55 11.93 14.95
C GLU A 175 14.29 11.41 16.35
N GLY A 176 14.64 10.15 16.62
CA GLY A 176 14.48 9.50 17.93
C GLY A 176 13.27 8.57 18.10
N ARG A 177 12.37 8.43 17.12
CA ARG A 177 11.30 7.42 17.13
C ARG A 177 11.38 6.53 15.90
N GLY A 178 11.89 5.31 16.08
CA GLY A 178 11.79 4.25 15.07
C GLY A 178 13.00 4.07 14.16
N ILE A 179 14.22 4.29 14.67
CA ILE A 179 15.42 3.81 13.98
C ILE A 179 15.52 2.32 14.23
N PHE A 180 15.71 1.54 13.17
CA PHE A 180 15.98 0.12 13.25
C PHE A 180 17.50 -0.08 13.34
N THR A 181 17.97 -0.69 14.41
CA THR A 181 19.39 -0.87 14.68
C THR A 181 19.84 -2.32 14.44
N GLN A 182 21.14 -2.56 14.49
CA GLN A 182 21.69 -3.92 14.48
C GLN A 182 21.18 -4.74 15.68
N GLU A 183 21.03 -4.10 16.85
CA GLU A 183 20.54 -4.73 18.09
C GLU A 183 19.06 -5.15 17.93
N ASP A 184 18.25 -4.31 17.28
CA ASP A 184 16.86 -4.66 16.92
C ASP A 184 16.77 -5.85 15.97
N LEU A 185 17.71 -5.96 15.02
CA LEU A 185 17.79 -7.10 14.11
C LEU A 185 18.13 -8.39 14.85
N GLU A 186 19.09 -8.33 15.76
CA GLU A 186 19.51 -9.49 16.57
C GLU A 186 18.37 -9.97 17.47
N GLU A 187 17.67 -9.04 18.14
CA GLU A 187 16.46 -9.33 18.92
C GLU A 187 15.36 -9.99 18.08
N LEU A 188 15.06 -9.43 16.90
CA LEU A 188 14.06 -10.01 16.00
C LEU A 188 14.47 -11.40 15.49
N ARG A 189 15.73 -11.59 15.12
CA ARG A 189 16.23 -12.88 14.65
C ARG A 189 16.18 -13.92 15.75
N GLU A 190 16.52 -13.57 17.00
CA GLU A 190 16.37 -14.49 18.13
C GLU A 190 14.90 -14.87 18.37
N ARG A 191 14.00 -13.90 18.29
CA ARG A 191 12.56 -14.09 18.49
C ARG A 191 11.90 -14.91 17.37
N THR A 192 12.36 -14.75 16.13
CA THR A 192 11.79 -15.39 14.92
C THR A 192 12.60 -16.57 14.42
N SER A 193 13.72 -16.92 15.03
CA SER A 193 14.53 -18.07 14.66
C SER A 193 13.72 -19.36 14.79
N LEU A 194 13.81 -20.19 13.76
CA LEU A 194 13.14 -21.49 13.76
C LEU A 194 13.85 -22.42 14.75
N LYS A 195 13.17 -22.74 15.83
CA LYS A 195 13.63 -23.77 16.78
C LYS A 195 13.09 -25.11 16.28
N LYS A 196 13.98 -26.09 16.11
CA LYS A 196 13.52 -27.46 15.82
C LYS A 196 12.55 -27.91 16.91
N GLY A 197 11.35 -28.26 16.48
CA GLY A 197 10.25 -28.58 17.38
C GLY A 197 9.17 -29.39 16.67
N LYS A 198 7.94 -29.09 17.00
CA LYS A 198 6.77 -29.76 16.46
C LYS A 198 6.65 -29.52 14.95
N HIS A 199 6.49 -30.59 14.19
CA HIS A 199 6.30 -30.58 12.74
C HIS A 199 7.42 -29.93 11.93
N THR A 200 8.62 -29.75 12.48
CA THR A 200 9.74 -29.14 11.76
C THR A 200 10.20 -30.01 10.59
N GLY A 201 10.10 -29.50 9.36
CA GLY A 201 10.62 -30.12 8.15
C GLY A 201 9.83 -31.30 7.61
N ILE A 202 8.62 -31.57 8.11
CA ILE A 202 7.78 -32.67 7.61
C ILE A 202 7.32 -32.48 6.16
N GLY A 203 7.26 -31.23 5.67
CA GLY A 203 6.95 -30.88 4.28
C GLY A 203 8.17 -30.63 3.40
N LYS A 204 9.39 -30.88 3.93
CA LYS A 204 10.63 -30.56 3.18
C LYS A 204 10.74 -31.32 1.88
N GLY A 205 10.98 -30.58 0.80
CA GLY A 205 11.13 -31.14 -0.55
C GLY A 205 9.80 -31.46 -1.25
N LYS A 206 8.65 -31.24 -0.61
CA LYS A 206 7.34 -31.28 -1.27
C LYS A 206 7.06 -29.96 -1.98
N ASN A 207 6.18 -29.97 -2.97
CA ASN A 207 5.60 -28.77 -3.52
C ASN A 207 4.84 -27.98 -2.43
N LEU A 208 4.70 -26.69 -2.61
CA LEU A 208 3.88 -25.85 -1.74
C LEU A 208 2.79 -25.14 -2.56
N ILE A 209 1.54 -25.42 -2.28
CA ILE A 209 0.39 -24.73 -2.83
C ILE A 209 -0.24 -23.90 -1.71
N VAL A 210 -0.22 -22.58 -1.84
CA VAL A 210 -0.88 -21.67 -0.89
C VAL A 210 -2.08 -21.04 -1.56
N ILE A 211 -3.25 -21.17 -0.91
CA ILE A 211 -4.52 -20.63 -1.42
C ILE A 211 -4.97 -19.52 -0.48
N GLN A 212 -4.96 -18.29 -0.95
CA GLN A 212 -5.56 -17.15 -0.29
C GLN A 212 -7.00 -17.01 -0.77
N VAL A 213 -7.96 -17.25 0.13
CA VAL A 213 -9.39 -17.25 -0.20
C VAL A 213 -9.99 -15.90 0.12
N GLU A 214 -10.55 -15.25 -0.90
CA GLU A 214 -11.20 -13.93 -0.81
C GLU A 214 -12.32 -13.94 0.23
N ALA A 215 -12.25 -13.00 1.16
CA ALA A 215 -13.24 -12.74 2.21
C ALA A 215 -13.66 -13.94 3.09
N LEU A 216 -12.81 -14.97 3.22
CA LEU A 216 -13.12 -16.14 4.05
C LEU A 216 -12.89 -15.82 5.53
N GLN A 217 -13.98 -15.52 6.26
CA GLN A 217 -13.97 -15.46 7.72
C GLN A 217 -13.99 -16.87 8.35
N ASN A 218 -13.62 -16.95 9.61
CA ASN A 218 -13.58 -18.25 10.32
C ASN A 218 -14.96 -18.79 10.69
N PHE A 219 -15.96 -17.95 10.89
CA PHE A 219 -17.26 -18.37 11.44
C PHE A 219 -18.06 -19.33 10.54
N PRO A 220 -17.93 -19.41 9.21
CA PRO A 220 -18.64 -20.40 8.39
C PRO A 220 -18.15 -21.84 8.58
N LEU A 221 -16.88 -22.02 9.02
CA LEU A 221 -16.27 -23.35 9.14
C LEU A 221 -16.88 -24.12 10.31
N ASN A 222 -17.10 -25.42 10.12
CA ASN A 222 -17.72 -26.31 11.10
C ASN A 222 -19.12 -25.83 11.60
N ARG A 223 -19.80 -25.01 10.76
CA ARG A 223 -21.11 -24.44 11.10
C ARG A 223 -22.22 -24.93 10.15
N PHE A 224 -23.37 -25.07 10.71
CA PHE A 224 -24.59 -25.44 10.01
C PHE A 224 -25.55 -24.24 9.94
N TYR A 225 -26.19 -24.08 8.79
CA TYR A 225 -27.29 -23.15 8.57
C TYR A 225 -28.54 -23.95 8.28
N ASP A 226 -29.48 -24.00 9.22
CA ASP A 226 -30.71 -24.83 9.14
C ASP A 226 -30.46 -26.30 8.76
N GLY A 227 -29.42 -26.89 9.32
CA GLY A 227 -29.05 -28.28 9.06
C GLY A 227 -28.23 -28.51 7.78
N GLN A 228 -27.91 -27.47 7.03
CA GLN A 228 -27.05 -27.50 5.86
C GLN A 228 -25.63 -27.06 6.29
N GLU A 229 -24.60 -27.82 5.95
CA GLU A 229 -23.21 -27.38 6.15
C GLU A 229 -22.92 -26.20 5.27
N ILE A 230 -22.34 -25.11 5.85
CA ILE A 230 -21.97 -23.92 5.07
C ILE A 230 -20.75 -24.22 4.20
N THR A 231 -19.75 -24.94 4.73
CA THR A 231 -18.48 -25.24 4.08
C THR A 231 -18.13 -26.71 4.17
N PRO A 232 -18.89 -27.62 3.53
CA PRO A 232 -18.73 -29.08 3.68
C PRO A 232 -17.35 -29.60 3.22
N ASN A 233 -16.75 -28.99 2.20
CA ASN A 233 -15.44 -29.42 1.70
C ASN A 233 -14.30 -28.98 2.61
N LEU A 234 -14.32 -27.75 3.10
CA LEU A 234 -13.36 -27.26 4.10
C LEU A 234 -13.52 -27.99 5.43
N ASN A 235 -14.75 -28.30 5.85
CA ASN A 235 -14.99 -29.11 7.06
C ASN A 235 -14.35 -30.50 6.90
N LYS A 236 -14.52 -31.16 5.75
CA LYS A 236 -13.86 -32.41 5.42
C LYS A 236 -12.32 -32.28 5.40
N PHE A 237 -11.81 -31.17 4.88
CA PHE A 237 -10.38 -30.88 4.85
C PHE A 237 -9.80 -30.68 6.25
N ILE A 238 -10.53 -30.00 7.15
CA ILE A 238 -10.19 -29.86 8.57
C ILE A 238 -10.19 -31.21 9.29
N ASP A 239 -11.13 -32.09 8.93
CA ASP A 239 -11.26 -33.41 9.55
C ASP A 239 -10.21 -34.43 9.07
N ASP A 240 -9.45 -34.10 8.03
CA ASP A 240 -8.38 -34.98 7.54
C ASP A 240 -7.28 -35.17 8.58
N SER A 241 -6.73 -36.40 8.66
CA SER A 241 -5.65 -36.73 9.61
C SER A 241 -4.34 -35.98 9.39
N SER A 242 -4.18 -35.40 8.21
CA SER A 242 -2.99 -34.68 7.77
C SER A 242 -3.12 -33.16 7.85
N THR A 243 -4.18 -32.63 8.48
CA THR A 243 -4.49 -31.19 8.51
C THR A 243 -4.36 -30.60 9.91
N ILE A 244 -3.65 -29.46 9.98
CA ILE A 244 -3.61 -28.57 11.14
C ILE A 244 -4.56 -27.41 10.88
N TYR A 245 -5.48 -27.16 11.82
CA TYR A 245 -6.41 -26.05 11.80
C TYR A 245 -6.07 -25.01 12.86
N PHE A 246 -5.85 -23.76 12.45
CA PHE A 246 -5.62 -22.61 13.33
C PHE A 246 -6.94 -21.84 13.44
N ASP A 247 -7.67 -22.03 14.53
CA ASP A 247 -9.01 -21.48 14.73
C ASP A 247 -9.03 -20.08 15.35
N ASN A 248 -7.87 -19.59 15.82
CA ASN A 248 -7.71 -18.28 16.45
C ASN A 248 -6.69 -17.43 15.66
N TYR A 249 -6.88 -17.40 14.33
CA TYR A 249 -6.02 -16.72 13.37
C TYR A 249 -6.72 -15.48 12.80
N TYR A 250 -5.98 -14.39 12.58
CA TYR A 250 -6.56 -13.09 12.30
C TYR A 250 -5.93 -12.43 11.07
N GLN A 251 -6.73 -11.60 10.42
CA GLN A 251 -6.22 -10.74 9.35
C GLN A 251 -5.21 -9.71 9.88
N GLN A 252 -4.20 -9.42 9.06
CA GLN A 252 -3.20 -8.39 9.31
C GLN A 252 -3.00 -7.58 8.03
N ILE A 253 -3.95 -6.73 7.70
CA ILE A 253 -3.99 -5.99 6.43
C ILE A 253 -3.79 -4.50 6.63
N GLY A 254 -3.38 -3.83 5.56
CA GLY A 254 -3.28 -2.37 5.44
C GLY A 254 -4.31 -1.80 4.49
N ARG A 255 -3.92 -0.81 3.70
CA ARG A 255 -4.79 -0.11 2.75
C ARG A 255 -5.08 -0.93 1.48
N GLY A 256 -4.30 -1.96 1.21
CA GLY A 256 -4.42 -2.83 0.03
C GLY A 256 -5.32 -4.05 0.24
N ASN A 257 -5.97 -4.21 1.40
CA ASN A 257 -6.81 -5.35 1.74
C ASN A 257 -6.18 -6.68 1.26
N THR A 258 -6.75 -7.32 0.21
CA THR A 258 -6.26 -8.57 -0.39
C THR A 258 -4.76 -8.54 -0.72
N ALA A 259 -4.27 -7.47 -1.37
CA ALA A 259 -2.86 -7.34 -1.73
C ALA A 259 -1.93 -7.20 -0.52
N ASP A 260 -2.41 -6.58 0.56
CA ASP A 260 -1.64 -6.50 1.80
C ASP A 260 -1.66 -7.83 2.58
N ALA A 261 -2.74 -8.62 2.50
CA ALA A 261 -2.76 -9.99 3.01
C ALA A 261 -1.70 -10.87 2.31
N GLU A 262 -1.60 -10.77 0.98
CA GLU A 262 -0.55 -11.42 0.18
C GLU A 262 0.84 -11.00 0.64
N PHE A 263 1.05 -9.68 0.79
CA PHE A 263 2.32 -9.12 1.20
C PHE A 263 2.73 -9.60 2.60
N VAL A 264 1.85 -9.48 3.58
CA VAL A 264 2.11 -9.84 4.98
C VAL A 264 2.42 -11.32 5.12
N SER A 265 1.61 -12.19 4.49
CA SER A 265 1.80 -13.64 4.55
C SER A 265 3.12 -14.08 3.93
N ASN A 266 3.53 -13.48 2.80
CA ASN A 266 4.77 -13.87 2.14
C ASN A 266 6.03 -13.26 2.78
N ASN A 267 5.93 -12.11 3.46
CA ASN A 267 7.11 -11.38 3.95
C ASN A 267 7.22 -11.27 5.48
N SER A 268 6.15 -11.56 6.22
CA SER A 268 6.11 -11.38 7.68
C SER A 268 6.49 -9.97 8.15
N LEU A 269 6.09 -8.96 7.37
CA LEU A 269 6.25 -7.54 7.66
C LEU A 269 4.86 -6.90 7.82
N TYR A 270 4.73 -5.90 8.70
CA TYR A 270 3.51 -5.12 8.78
C TYR A 270 3.30 -4.32 7.49
N PRO A 271 2.06 -4.25 6.98
CA PRO A 271 1.76 -3.55 5.74
C PRO A 271 1.83 -2.04 5.94
N SER A 272 1.99 -1.31 4.85
CA SER A 272 1.90 0.16 4.87
C SER A 272 0.49 0.64 5.21
N MET A 273 0.42 1.73 5.99
CA MET A 273 -0.84 2.41 6.31
C MET A 273 -1.06 3.70 5.53
N GLU A 274 -0.09 4.12 4.74
CA GLU A 274 -0.17 5.34 3.91
C GLU A 274 -0.86 5.05 2.57
N ASP A 275 -0.42 4.00 1.88
CA ASP A 275 -0.95 3.53 0.60
C ASP A 275 -0.81 1.99 0.55
N PRO A 276 -1.51 1.25 -0.31
CA PRO A 276 -1.29 -0.18 -0.49
C PRO A 276 0.20 -0.51 -0.65
N THR A 277 0.69 -1.51 0.07
CA THR A 277 2.12 -1.79 0.16
C THR A 277 2.76 -2.05 -1.21
N TYR A 278 2.09 -2.79 -2.07
CA TYR A 278 2.56 -3.04 -3.45
C TYR A 278 2.58 -1.80 -4.35
N LYS A 279 1.83 -0.74 -4.02
CA LYS A 279 1.91 0.53 -4.76
C LYS A 279 3.02 1.42 -4.23
N GLN A 280 3.21 1.43 -2.92
CA GLN A 280 4.16 2.32 -2.29
C GLN A 280 5.59 1.80 -2.38
N TYR A 281 5.77 0.48 -2.21
CA TYR A 281 7.08 -0.15 -2.06
C TYR A 281 7.39 -1.25 -3.09
N TYR A 282 6.75 -1.23 -4.27
CA TYR A 282 6.98 -2.23 -5.31
C TYR A 282 8.45 -2.37 -5.74
N GLY A 283 9.22 -1.29 -5.62
CA GLY A 283 10.64 -1.26 -6.00
C GLY A 283 11.61 -1.68 -4.89
N ASN A 284 11.12 -2.00 -3.69
CA ASN A 284 11.96 -2.46 -2.60
C ASN A 284 12.46 -3.89 -2.84
N THR A 285 13.57 -4.21 -2.21
CA THR A 285 14.06 -5.58 -2.12
C THR A 285 13.34 -6.30 -1.00
N PHE A 286 12.80 -7.47 -1.28
CA PHE A 286 12.17 -8.34 -0.30
C PHE A 286 12.90 -9.68 -0.23
N TYR A 287 12.84 -10.34 0.90
CA TYR A 287 13.33 -11.70 1.08
C TYR A 287 12.31 -12.48 1.90
N GLY A 288 11.16 -12.74 1.25
CA GLY A 288 10.05 -13.50 1.79
C GLY A 288 9.98 -14.93 1.27
N LEU A 289 8.84 -15.57 1.46
CA LEU A 289 8.61 -16.99 1.12
C LEU A 289 9.03 -17.36 -0.31
N PRO A 290 8.67 -16.61 -1.36
CA PRO A 290 9.08 -16.97 -2.72
C PRO A 290 10.61 -16.99 -2.90
N TRP A 291 11.32 -16.00 -2.37
CA TRP A 291 12.78 -15.93 -2.46
C TRP A 291 13.46 -17.00 -1.63
N ILE A 292 12.96 -17.27 -0.41
CA ILE A 292 13.51 -18.32 0.46
C ILE A 292 13.38 -19.69 -0.22
N LEU A 293 12.22 -19.98 -0.79
CA LEU A 293 12.00 -21.24 -1.49
C LEU A 293 12.85 -21.33 -2.77
N ARG A 294 12.97 -20.25 -3.53
CA ARG A 294 13.84 -20.23 -4.73
C ARG A 294 15.30 -20.45 -4.41
N ASP A 295 15.81 -19.88 -3.33
CA ASP A 295 17.18 -20.14 -2.87
C ASP A 295 17.38 -21.61 -2.45
N ASN A 296 16.27 -22.33 -2.19
CA ASN A 296 16.25 -23.77 -1.91
C ASN A 296 15.80 -24.62 -3.12
N GLY A 297 15.84 -24.07 -4.32
CA GLY A 297 15.66 -24.80 -5.58
C GLY A 297 14.22 -24.80 -6.13
N TYR A 298 13.25 -24.16 -5.47
CA TYR A 298 11.86 -24.08 -5.94
C TYR A 298 11.69 -23.15 -7.13
N THR A 299 10.72 -23.46 -7.99
CA THR A 299 10.15 -22.50 -8.94
C THR A 299 8.90 -21.89 -8.34
N ALA A 300 8.78 -20.56 -8.31
CA ALA A 300 7.69 -19.84 -7.65
C ALA A 300 6.82 -19.09 -8.65
N TRP A 301 5.54 -19.45 -8.74
CA TRP A 301 4.55 -18.78 -9.58
C TRP A 301 3.37 -18.28 -8.73
N VAL A 302 2.71 -17.23 -9.21
CA VAL A 302 1.52 -16.68 -8.58
C VAL A 302 0.36 -16.66 -9.56
N PHE A 303 -0.88 -16.89 -9.06
CA PHE A 303 -2.09 -17.09 -9.85
C PHE A 303 -3.20 -16.18 -9.33
N HIS A 304 -3.82 -15.40 -10.21
CA HIS A 304 -4.98 -14.59 -9.86
C HIS A 304 -5.83 -14.26 -11.10
N GLY A 305 -7.10 -14.59 -11.07
CA GLY A 305 -8.02 -14.46 -12.20
C GLY A 305 -8.46 -13.03 -12.54
N TYR A 306 -7.67 -12.01 -12.20
CA TYR A 306 -7.97 -10.62 -12.46
C TYR A 306 -6.76 -9.88 -13.10
N LYS A 307 -6.99 -8.60 -13.45
CA LYS A 307 -6.00 -7.74 -14.13
C LYS A 307 -4.71 -7.63 -13.34
N LYS A 308 -3.61 -7.84 -14.01
CA LYS A 308 -2.27 -7.82 -13.41
C LYS A 308 -1.86 -6.44 -12.87
N GLU A 309 -2.41 -5.34 -13.45
CA GLU A 309 -2.14 -3.98 -13.00
C GLU A 309 -2.86 -3.64 -11.69
N PHE A 310 -3.94 -4.36 -11.36
CA PHE A 310 -4.72 -4.09 -10.15
C PHE A 310 -3.86 -4.33 -8.91
N TRP A 311 -3.88 -3.41 -7.98
CA TRP A 311 -2.96 -3.33 -6.84
C TRP A 311 -1.47 -3.26 -7.23
N ASN A 312 -1.12 -3.02 -8.51
CA ASN A 312 0.26 -2.95 -9.00
C ASN A 312 1.02 -4.29 -8.89
N ARG A 313 0.31 -5.42 -8.91
CA ARG A 313 0.85 -6.77 -8.74
C ARG A 313 1.92 -7.11 -9.77
N GLU A 314 1.71 -6.77 -11.05
CA GLU A 314 2.67 -7.06 -12.13
C GLU A 314 4.08 -6.52 -11.86
N ARG A 315 4.16 -5.41 -11.08
CA ARG A 315 5.43 -4.76 -10.72
C ARG A 315 5.98 -5.25 -9.40
N ALA A 316 5.10 -5.59 -8.46
CA ALA A 316 5.49 -6.00 -7.12
C ALA A 316 5.98 -7.46 -7.08
N TYR A 317 5.31 -8.37 -7.78
CA TYR A 317 5.59 -9.80 -7.68
C TYR A 317 7.01 -10.22 -8.09
N PRO A 318 7.64 -9.67 -9.14
CA PRO A 318 9.03 -10.00 -9.44
C PRO A 318 9.99 -9.70 -8.29
N ASN A 319 9.77 -8.58 -7.57
CA ASN A 319 10.57 -8.21 -6.41
C ASN A 319 10.26 -9.05 -5.18
N GLN A 320 9.04 -9.59 -5.09
CA GLN A 320 8.68 -10.58 -4.08
C GLN A 320 9.35 -11.94 -4.33
N GLY A 321 9.83 -12.21 -5.55
CA GLY A 321 10.50 -13.43 -5.92
C GLY A 321 9.70 -14.36 -6.85
N PHE A 322 8.49 -13.99 -7.24
CA PHE A 322 7.71 -14.78 -8.20
C PHE A 322 8.29 -14.65 -9.61
N GLN A 323 8.45 -15.77 -10.29
CA GLN A 323 9.06 -15.85 -11.62
C GLN A 323 8.02 -15.71 -12.74
N ARG A 324 6.77 -16.04 -12.46
CA ARG A 324 5.65 -15.86 -13.39
C ARG A 324 4.38 -15.50 -12.64
N PHE A 325 3.60 -14.63 -13.24
CA PHE A 325 2.25 -14.27 -12.79
C PHE A 325 1.25 -14.73 -13.84
N ILE A 326 0.43 -15.72 -13.50
CA ILE A 326 -0.72 -16.18 -14.28
C ILE A 326 -1.90 -15.28 -13.93
N SER A 327 -2.28 -14.41 -14.84
CA SER A 327 -3.28 -13.35 -14.64
C SER A 327 -4.51 -13.55 -15.53
N GLU A 328 -5.48 -12.63 -15.47
CA GLU A 328 -6.67 -12.65 -16.31
C GLU A 328 -6.35 -12.90 -17.81
N GLU A 329 -5.22 -12.40 -18.29
CA GLU A 329 -4.80 -12.52 -19.70
C GLU A 329 -4.41 -13.96 -20.10
N ASP A 330 -4.11 -14.81 -19.11
CA ASP A 330 -3.67 -16.20 -19.30
C ASP A 330 -4.84 -17.19 -19.22
N TYR A 331 -6.03 -16.76 -18.79
CA TYR A 331 -7.22 -17.58 -18.67
C TYR A 331 -8.22 -17.31 -19.78
N ASP A 332 -8.92 -18.36 -20.21
CA ASP A 332 -10.12 -18.23 -21.00
C ASP A 332 -11.30 -17.85 -20.10
N ILE A 333 -11.80 -16.64 -20.21
CA ILE A 333 -12.93 -16.16 -19.41
C ILE A 333 -14.23 -16.74 -19.96
N VAL A 334 -14.51 -18.00 -19.59
CA VAL A 334 -15.73 -18.71 -19.99
C VAL A 334 -16.90 -18.25 -19.14
N GLU A 335 -16.68 -18.09 -17.84
CA GLU A 335 -17.66 -17.65 -16.85
C GLU A 335 -17.06 -16.58 -15.95
N SER A 336 -17.88 -15.58 -15.59
CA SER A 336 -17.45 -14.50 -14.70
C SER A 336 -18.54 -14.15 -13.70
N ILE A 337 -18.14 -13.94 -12.44
CA ILE A 337 -18.98 -13.42 -11.35
C ILE A 337 -18.25 -12.25 -10.71
N GLY A 338 -18.93 -11.11 -10.60
CA GLY A 338 -18.33 -9.91 -10.01
C GLY A 338 -17.14 -9.40 -10.81
N PHE A 339 -15.92 -9.54 -10.28
CA PHE A 339 -14.72 -8.91 -10.83
C PHE A 339 -14.06 -9.66 -11.99
N GLY A 340 -14.19 -10.98 -12.06
CA GLY A 340 -13.43 -11.74 -13.05
C GLY A 340 -13.93 -13.17 -13.22
N ILE A 341 -13.02 -14.05 -13.65
CA ILE A 341 -13.30 -15.48 -13.81
C ILE A 341 -13.83 -16.08 -12.51
N THR A 342 -14.77 -17.03 -12.64
CA THR A 342 -15.27 -17.78 -11.49
C THR A 342 -14.19 -18.64 -10.83
N ASP A 343 -14.27 -18.87 -9.52
CA ASP A 343 -13.27 -19.70 -8.80
C ASP A 343 -13.26 -21.14 -9.34
N GLU A 344 -14.41 -21.70 -9.78
CA GLU A 344 -14.45 -23.02 -10.42
C GLU A 344 -13.60 -23.07 -11.70
N GLU A 345 -13.79 -22.09 -12.61
CA GLU A 345 -13.00 -22.03 -13.86
C GLU A 345 -11.54 -21.62 -13.60
N PHE A 346 -11.30 -20.73 -12.65
CA PHE A 346 -9.95 -20.37 -12.20
C PHE A 346 -9.15 -21.59 -11.76
N PHE A 347 -9.68 -22.40 -10.85
CA PHE A 347 -9.02 -23.61 -10.38
C PHE A 347 -8.88 -24.66 -11.48
N LYS A 348 -9.92 -24.91 -12.26
CA LYS A 348 -9.92 -25.88 -13.34
C LYS A 348 -8.83 -25.58 -14.37
N GLN A 349 -8.73 -24.33 -14.83
CA GLN A 349 -7.70 -23.94 -15.80
C GLN A 349 -6.30 -23.86 -15.17
N SER A 350 -6.21 -23.54 -13.87
CA SER A 350 -4.93 -23.53 -13.16
C SER A 350 -4.28 -24.89 -13.03
N ILE A 351 -5.03 -25.99 -13.10
CA ILE A 351 -4.47 -27.36 -13.08
C ILE A 351 -3.46 -27.55 -14.22
N ASP A 352 -3.75 -27.09 -15.42
CA ASP A 352 -2.83 -27.23 -16.55
C ASP A 352 -1.53 -26.44 -16.33
N TYR A 353 -1.61 -25.27 -15.72
CA TYR A 353 -0.43 -24.47 -15.33
C TYR A 353 0.35 -25.11 -14.18
N LEU A 354 -0.32 -25.73 -13.20
CA LEU A 354 0.35 -26.48 -12.13
C LEU A 354 1.09 -27.71 -12.69
N LYS A 355 0.52 -28.41 -13.67
CA LYS A 355 1.20 -29.48 -14.40
C LYS A 355 2.38 -28.97 -15.22
N GLU A 356 2.24 -27.80 -15.89
CA GLU A 356 3.36 -27.14 -16.55
C GLU A 356 4.48 -26.86 -15.55
N LEU A 357 4.14 -26.30 -14.39
CA LEU A 357 5.06 -25.93 -13.34
C LEU A 357 5.78 -27.13 -12.74
N ASP A 358 5.07 -28.23 -12.48
CA ASP A 358 5.61 -29.48 -11.99
C ASP A 358 6.56 -30.16 -13.00
N ASN A 359 6.33 -29.97 -14.30
CA ASN A 359 7.12 -30.56 -15.38
C ASN A 359 8.26 -29.66 -15.89
N ILE A 360 8.50 -28.48 -15.31
CA ILE A 360 9.59 -27.59 -15.74
C ILE A 360 10.95 -28.25 -15.47
N ASP A 361 11.12 -28.84 -14.29
CA ASP A 361 12.29 -29.58 -13.87
C ASP A 361 11.93 -30.58 -12.75
N ASP A 362 12.92 -31.32 -12.22
CA ASP A 362 12.71 -32.28 -11.13
C ASP A 362 12.66 -31.60 -9.73
N ASN A 363 12.64 -30.28 -9.66
CA ASN A 363 12.61 -29.53 -8.39
C ASN A 363 11.17 -29.25 -7.95
N PRO A 364 10.93 -29.08 -6.65
CA PRO A 364 9.61 -28.72 -6.17
C PRO A 364 9.24 -27.29 -6.56
N PHE A 365 7.96 -26.99 -6.54
CA PHE A 365 7.43 -25.67 -6.86
C PHE A 365 6.69 -25.00 -5.70
N TYR A 366 6.55 -23.69 -5.79
CA TYR A 366 5.67 -22.87 -4.98
C TYR A 366 4.61 -22.20 -5.89
N ALA A 367 3.35 -22.55 -5.66
CA ALA A 367 2.20 -21.93 -6.30
C ALA A 367 1.40 -21.11 -5.28
N PHE A 368 1.29 -19.81 -5.51
CA PHE A 368 0.48 -18.92 -4.70
C PHE A 368 -0.78 -18.52 -5.45
N MET A 369 -1.95 -18.96 -4.98
CA MET A 369 -3.23 -18.86 -5.67
C MET A 369 -4.18 -17.95 -4.90
N ILE A 370 -4.78 -16.96 -5.58
CA ILE A 370 -5.67 -15.97 -4.98
C ILE A 370 -7.02 -16.05 -5.64
N THR A 371 -8.06 -16.42 -4.88
CA THR A 371 -9.44 -16.52 -5.38
C THR A 371 -10.11 -15.17 -5.52
N LEU A 372 -11.31 -15.11 -6.10
CA LEU A 372 -11.93 -13.84 -6.45
C LEU A 372 -13.45 -13.81 -6.28
N THR A 373 -14.16 -14.93 -6.46
CA THR A 373 -15.64 -14.93 -6.62
C THR A 373 -16.37 -14.46 -5.37
N SER A 374 -15.84 -14.78 -4.18
CA SER A 374 -16.44 -14.38 -2.89
C SER A 374 -16.15 -12.93 -2.49
N HIS A 375 -16.04 -12.03 -3.48
CA HIS A 375 -15.83 -10.60 -3.23
C HIS A 375 -17.15 -9.86 -2.95
N THR A 376 -17.07 -8.85 -2.06
CA THR A 376 -18.22 -7.97 -1.77
C THR A 376 -18.75 -7.32 -3.08
N PRO A 377 -20.07 -7.20 -3.27
CA PRO A 377 -21.19 -7.38 -2.33
C PRO A 377 -21.75 -8.81 -2.21
N PHE A 378 -20.98 -9.85 -2.56
CA PHE A 378 -21.31 -11.27 -2.42
C PHE A 378 -22.50 -11.76 -3.25
N LYS A 379 -22.87 -11.02 -4.28
CA LYS A 379 -24.03 -11.34 -5.12
C LYS A 379 -23.74 -12.49 -6.07
N MET A 380 -24.41 -13.61 -5.83
CA MET A 380 -24.33 -14.79 -6.68
C MET A 380 -25.51 -14.84 -7.64
N PRO A 381 -25.32 -15.22 -8.92
CA PRO A 381 -26.42 -15.59 -9.81
C PRO A 381 -27.22 -16.77 -9.25
N GLU A 382 -28.50 -16.87 -9.61
CA GLU A 382 -29.41 -17.86 -9.03
C GLU A 382 -28.95 -19.31 -9.27
N GLU A 383 -28.32 -19.59 -10.41
CA GLU A 383 -27.77 -20.88 -10.79
C GLU A 383 -26.64 -21.40 -9.89
N TYR A 384 -25.98 -20.50 -9.13
CA TYR A 384 -24.88 -20.84 -8.22
C TYR A 384 -25.28 -20.81 -6.74
N LYS A 385 -26.58 -20.53 -6.43
CA LYS A 385 -27.10 -20.53 -5.07
C LYS A 385 -27.57 -21.92 -4.69
N GLU A 386 -26.89 -22.56 -3.77
CA GLU A 386 -27.17 -23.93 -3.37
C GLU A 386 -27.68 -24.05 -1.92
N LEU A 387 -27.50 -23.02 -1.07
CA LEU A 387 -28.05 -23.00 0.29
C LEU A 387 -29.51 -22.50 0.29
N ASP A 388 -30.39 -23.19 1.03
CA ASP A 388 -31.72 -22.69 1.34
C ASP A 388 -31.61 -21.59 2.39
N ILE A 389 -31.76 -20.34 2.00
CA ILE A 389 -31.62 -19.17 2.87
C ILE A 389 -33.02 -18.80 3.45
N ARG A 390 -33.09 -18.59 4.78
CA ARG A 390 -34.28 -18.09 5.45
C ARG A 390 -34.77 -16.79 4.85
N GLU A 391 -36.09 -16.60 4.81
CA GLU A 391 -36.71 -15.41 4.24
C GLU A 391 -36.16 -14.11 4.84
N GLU A 392 -35.84 -14.09 6.14
CA GLU A 392 -35.27 -12.94 6.87
C GLU A 392 -33.86 -12.62 6.47
N HIS A 393 -33.11 -13.57 5.93
CA HIS A 393 -31.73 -13.36 5.45
C HIS A 393 -31.63 -13.18 3.93
N VAL A 394 -32.74 -13.38 3.18
CA VAL A 394 -32.76 -13.14 1.74
C VAL A 394 -32.48 -11.66 1.44
N ASN A 395 -31.54 -11.38 0.52
CA ASN A 395 -31.07 -10.04 0.17
C ASN A 395 -30.40 -9.26 1.33
N THR A 396 -29.99 -9.91 2.41
CA THR A 396 -29.10 -9.34 3.41
C THR A 396 -27.65 -9.67 3.04
N ILE A 397 -26.71 -8.90 3.58
CA ILE A 397 -25.28 -9.17 3.39
C ILE A 397 -24.87 -10.56 3.92
N LEU A 398 -25.52 -11.05 4.97
CA LEU A 398 -25.28 -12.39 5.51
C LEU A 398 -25.75 -13.49 4.55
N GLY A 399 -26.99 -13.41 4.05
CA GLY A 399 -27.52 -14.40 3.12
C GLY A 399 -26.72 -14.46 1.81
N ASP A 400 -26.36 -13.29 1.27
CA ASP A 400 -25.51 -13.19 0.08
C ASP A 400 -24.11 -13.79 0.34
N TYR A 401 -23.50 -13.49 1.48
CA TYR A 401 -22.18 -14.02 1.87
C TYR A 401 -22.22 -15.54 2.06
N LEU A 402 -23.22 -16.09 2.74
CA LEU A 402 -23.34 -17.54 2.94
C LEU A 402 -23.40 -18.29 1.60
N GLN A 403 -24.16 -17.77 0.62
CA GLN A 403 -24.20 -18.33 -0.73
C GLN A 403 -22.83 -18.27 -1.42
N SER A 404 -22.18 -17.12 -1.34
CA SER A 404 -20.92 -16.89 -2.00
C SER A 404 -19.78 -17.76 -1.42
N ILE A 405 -19.74 -17.91 -0.09
CA ILE A 405 -18.70 -18.74 0.54
C ILE A 405 -18.96 -20.23 0.38
N HIS A 406 -20.23 -20.65 0.33
CA HIS A 406 -20.60 -22.02 -0.01
C HIS A 406 -20.14 -22.41 -1.42
N TYR A 407 -20.31 -21.49 -2.38
CA TYR A 407 -19.79 -21.65 -3.74
C TYR A 407 -18.26 -21.75 -3.75
N ALA A 408 -17.56 -20.88 -3.03
CA ALA A 408 -16.09 -20.92 -2.95
C ALA A 408 -15.60 -22.24 -2.32
N ASP A 409 -16.29 -22.74 -1.30
CA ASP A 409 -16.02 -24.06 -0.69
C ASP A 409 -16.19 -25.21 -1.71
N LYS A 410 -17.25 -25.16 -2.52
CA LYS A 410 -17.47 -26.14 -3.58
C LYS A 410 -16.34 -26.11 -4.62
N ALA A 411 -15.93 -24.92 -5.08
CA ALA A 411 -14.83 -24.75 -6.02
C ALA A 411 -13.52 -25.31 -5.46
N LEU A 412 -13.22 -25.06 -4.18
CA LEU A 412 -12.08 -25.65 -3.48
C LEU A 412 -12.15 -27.18 -3.42
N GLY A 413 -13.32 -27.74 -3.11
CA GLY A 413 -13.52 -29.20 -3.11
C GLY A 413 -13.21 -29.81 -4.46
N GLN A 414 -13.71 -29.24 -5.55
CA GLN A 414 -13.42 -29.67 -6.92
C GLN A 414 -11.93 -29.55 -7.25
N PHE A 415 -11.28 -28.50 -6.80
CA PHE A 415 -9.85 -28.30 -6.99
C PHE A 415 -9.02 -29.36 -6.27
N PHE A 416 -9.36 -29.70 -5.02
CA PHE A 416 -8.65 -30.76 -4.30
C PHE A 416 -8.81 -32.13 -4.97
N GLU A 417 -9.98 -32.45 -5.50
CA GLU A 417 -10.17 -33.70 -6.26
C GLU A 417 -9.36 -33.66 -7.58
N ALA A 418 -9.33 -32.53 -8.30
CA ALA A 418 -8.53 -32.40 -9.51
C ALA A 418 -7.02 -32.55 -9.21
N LEU A 419 -6.51 -32.00 -8.11
CA LEU A 419 -5.12 -32.22 -7.67
C LEU A 419 -4.82 -33.70 -7.40
N LYS A 420 -5.79 -34.43 -6.81
CA LYS A 420 -5.64 -35.90 -6.59
C LYS A 420 -5.61 -36.66 -7.90
N GLU A 421 -6.49 -36.34 -8.84
CA GLU A 421 -6.53 -36.98 -10.17
C GLU A 421 -5.23 -36.81 -10.94
N GLU A 422 -4.57 -35.67 -10.80
CA GLU A 422 -3.29 -35.37 -11.45
C GLU A 422 -2.06 -35.80 -10.64
N GLY A 423 -2.25 -36.34 -9.42
CA GLY A 423 -1.15 -36.80 -8.54
C GLY A 423 -0.43 -35.66 -7.80
N LEU A 424 -0.86 -34.42 -7.94
CA LEU A 424 -0.25 -33.26 -7.30
C LEU A 424 -0.61 -33.15 -5.81
N TYR A 425 -1.73 -33.71 -5.38
CA TYR A 425 -2.21 -33.61 -4.01
C TYR A 425 -1.25 -34.25 -3.00
N GLU A 426 -0.79 -35.48 -3.29
CA GLU A 426 0.08 -36.25 -2.39
C GLU A 426 1.52 -35.72 -2.35
N ASP A 427 1.92 -34.97 -3.37
CA ASP A 427 3.27 -34.39 -3.48
C ASP A 427 3.33 -32.92 -3.04
N SER A 428 2.20 -32.34 -2.58
CA SER A 428 2.11 -30.92 -2.21
C SER A 428 1.69 -30.72 -0.77
N VAL A 429 2.39 -29.87 -0.04
CA VAL A 429 1.86 -29.22 1.15
C VAL A 429 0.85 -28.19 0.68
N ILE A 430 -0.39 -28.24 1.22
CA ILE A 430 -1.46 -27.30 0.89
C ILE A 430 -1.72 -26.42 2.10
N ALA A 431 -1.50 -25.11 1.98
CA ALA A 431 -1.88 -24.13 2.98
C ALA A 431 -3.01 -23.25 2.45
N LEU A 432 -4.04 -23.02 3.26
CA LEU A 432 -5.19 -22.23 2.89
C LEU A 432 -5.53 -21.24 4.02
N TYR A 433 -5.76 -19.97 3.69
CA TYR A 433 -6.22 -18.97 4.66
C TYR A 433 -7.14 -17.95 4.02
N GLY A 434 -8.00 -17.31 4.86
CA GLY A 434 -8.80 -16.15 4.45
C GLY A 434 -7.93 -14.90 4.37
N ASP A 435 -8.21 -14.01 3.43
CA ASP A 435 -7.44 -12.75 3.31
C ASP A 435 -7.91 -11.68 4.31
N HIS A 436 -9.22 -11.44 4.40
CA HIS A 436 -9.80 -10.47 5.32
C HIS A 436 -11.27 -10.77 5.64
N PHE A 437 -11.87 -9.95 6.48
CA PHE A 437 -13.27 -10.07 6.85
C PHE A 437 -14.22 -9.81 5.67
N ALA A 438 -15.40 -10.40 5.75
CA ALA A 438 -16.51 -10.21 4.82
C ALA A 438 -17.55 -9.22 5.38
N ILE A 439 -18.06 -9.50 6.57
CA ILE A 439 -19.16 -8.74 7.19
C ILE A 439 -18.59 -7.83 8.26
N THR A 440 -18.91 -6.54 8.15
CA THR A 440 -18.40 -5.55 9.10
C THR A 440 -19.11 -5.58 10.45
N GLY A 441 -18.33 -5.59 11.53
CA GLY A 441 -18.79 -5.39 12.91
C GLY A 441 -18.61 -3.95 13.40
N LEU A 442 -18.55 -2.96 12.49
CA LEU A 442 -18.33 -1.56 12.82
C LEU A 442 -19.58 -0.69 12.67
N ASN A 443 -20.68 -1.26 12.20
CA ASN A 443 -21.97 -0.59 12.10
C ASN A 443 -23.08 -1.40 12.81
N ASP A 444 -24.10 -0.68 13.26
CA ASP A 444 -25.19 -1.29 14.06
C ASP A 444 -25.88 -2.46 13.33
N LEU A 445 -26.10 -2.33 12.03
CA LEU A 445 -26.79 -3.34 11.23
C LEU A 445 -25.97 -4.65 11.12
N GLY A 446 -24.68 -4.55 10.84
CA GLY A 446 -23.81 -5.74 10.76
C GLY A 446 -23.64 -6.38 12.13
N ILE A 447 -23.50 -5.58 13.20
CA ILE A 447 -23.42 -6.10 14.57
C ILE A 447 -24.68 -6.84 14.95
N GLU A 448 -25.86 -6.27 14.74
CA GLU A 448 -27.15 -6.87 15.07
C GLU A 448 -27.33 -8.18 14.30
N LEU A 449 -27.19 -8.14 12.99
CA LEU A 449 -27.37 -9.30 12.11
C LEU A 449 -26.43 -10.47 12.49
N MET A 450 -25.16 -10.17 12.71
CA MET A 450 -24.17 -11.19 13.04
C MET A 450 -24.28 -11.68 14.49
N THR A 451 -24.65 -10.81 15.43
CA THR A 451 -24.91 -11.20 16.83
C THR A 451 -26.09 -12.17 16.92
N ASP A 452 -27.17 -11.92 16.18
CA ASP A 452 -28.32 -12.79 16.10
C ASP A 452 -27.98 -14.13 15.44
N PHE A 453 -27.17 -14.10 14.36
CA PHE A 453 -26.76 -15.31 13.66
C PHE A 453 -25.81 -16.21 14.48
N LEU A 454 -24.87 -15.57 15.21
CA LEU A 454 -23.83 -16.28 15.95
C LEU A 454 -24.27 -16.68 17.39
N ASP A 455 -25.38 -16.15 17.91
CA ASP A 455 -25.83 -16.26 19.29
C ASP A 455 -24.84 -15.69 20.33
N HIS A 456 -23.94 -14.79 19.90
CA HIS A 456 -23.01 -14.06 20.77
C HIS A 456 -22.58 -12.73 20.14
N PRO A 457 -22.05 -11.77 20.94
CA PRO A 457 -21.67 -10.45 20.44
C PRO A 457 -20.66 -10.53 19.30
N TYR A 458 -20.98 -9.84 18.20
CA TYR A 458 -20.08 -9.68 17.05
C TYR A 458 -19.31 -8.37 17.16
N ASP A 459 -18.03 -8.45 17.47
CA ASP A 459 -17.11 -7.30 17.54
C ASP A 459 -15.85 -7.56 16.69
N ILE A 460 -14.83 -6.74 16.84
CA ILE A 460 -13.60 -6.86 16.03
C ILE A 460 -12.87 -8.20 16.24
N ASP A 461 -13.05 -8.85 17.37
CA ASP A 461 -12.49 -10.15 17.65
C ASP A 461 -13.07 -11.22 16.71
N GLU A 462 -14.39 -11.27 16.56
CA GLU A 462 -15.03 -12.18 15.61
C GLU A 462 -14.89 -11.69 14.16
N MET A 463 -14.98 -10.36 13.94
CA MET A 463 -14.89 -9.77 12.61
C MET A 463 -13.57 -10.09 11.94
N PHE A 464 -12.44 -9.95 12.63
CA PHE A 464 -11.11 -10.11 12.04
C PHE A 464 -10.60 -11.54 12.00
N LYS A 465 -11.35 -12.46 12.58
CA LYS A 465 -10.98 -13.88 12.63
C LYS A 465 -11.17 -14.54 11.28
N ILE A 466 -10.09 -15.07 10.73
CA ILE A 466 -10.01 -15.83 9.50
C ILE A 466 -9.42 -17.21 9.80
N PRO A 467 -9.66 -18.25 9.00
CA PRO A 467 -9.00 -19.54 9.20
C PRO A 467 -7.59 -19.56 8.60
N LEU A 468 -6.74 -20.42 9.17
CA LEU A 468 -5.57 -20.95 8.51
C LEU A 468 -5.60 -22.48 8.60
N LEU A 469 -5.45 -23.17 7.48
CA LEU A 469 -5.39 -24.63 7.37
C LEU A 469 -4.06 -25.00 6.71
N ILE A 470 -3.36 -25.98 7.26
CA ILE A 470 -2.15 -26.52 6.65
C ILE A 470 -2.24 -28.03 6.58
N HIS A 471 -2.25 -28.57 5.36
CA HIS A 471 -2.30 -30.00 5.09
C HIS A 471 -0.94 -30.50 4.60
N VAL A 472 -0.43 -31.53 5.24
CA VAL A 472 0.83 -32.18 4.85
C VAL A 472 0.54 -33.66 4.55
N PRO A 473 0.43 -34.02 3.26
CA PRO A 473 0.00 -35.36 2.89
C PRO A 473 0.95 -36.46 3.40
N GLY A 474 0.33 -37.54 3.89
CA GLY A 474 1.04 -38.70 4.44
C GLY A 474 1.45 -38.55 5.91
N GLU A 475 1.29 -37.38 6.52
CA GLU A 475 1.60 -37.14 7.92
C GLU A 475 0.34 -37.25 8.80
N ASN A 476 0.48 -37.78 10.02
CA ASN A 476 -0.62 -37.83 10.98
C ASN A 476 -0.47 -36.68 11.99
N ILE A 477 -0.96 -35.51 11.61
CA ILE A 477 -0.75 -34.26 12.33
C ILE A 477 -2.04 -33.52 12.70
N LYS A 478 -3.19 -34.20 12.59
CA LYS A 478 -4.49 -33.56 12.88
C LYS A 478 -4.49 -32.90 14.26
N GLU A 479 -4.66 -31.60 14.27
CA GLU A 479 -4.82 -30.83 15.49
C GLU A 479 -5.51 -29.47 15.22
N THR A 480 -6.11 -28.92 16.27
CA THR A 480 -6.57 -27.52 16.28
C THR A 480 -5.62 -26.71 17.16
N VAL A 481 -5.03 -25.65 16.57
CA VAL A 481 -4.14 -24.71 17.23
C VAL A 481 -4.93 -23.45 17.53
N SER A 482 -5.26 -23.26 18.81
CA SER A 482 -6.01 -22.07 19.28
C SER A 482 -5.12 -20.94 19.81
N LYS A 483 -3.79 -21.05 19.66
CA LYS A 483 -2.88 -19.95 19.93
C LYS A 483 -3.18 -18.78 18.97
N ILE A 484 -3.29 -17.57 19.52
CA ILE A 484 -3.56 -16.40 18.72
C ILE A 484 -2.44 -16.15 17.69
N GLY A 485 -2.80 -15.88 16.45
CA GLY A 485 -1.88 -15.60 15.36
C GLY A 485 -2.51 -14.77 14.27
N SER A 486 -1.71 -14.32 13.31
CA SER A 486 -2.16 -13.56 12.15
C SER A 486 -1.38 -13.94 10.89
N GLN A 487 -1.74 -13.34 9.76
CA GLN A 487 -1.00 -13.49 8.52
C GLN A 487 0.50 -13.14 8.66
N LEU A 488 0.87 -12.32 9.65
CA LEU A 488 2.27 -12.03 9.97
C LEU A 488 3.03 -13.30 10.39
N ASP A 489 2.33 -14.24 11.04
CA ASP A 489 2.87 -15.49 11.58
C ASP A 489 2.88 -16.63 10.54
N PHE A 490 2.30 -16.39 9.35
CA PHE A 490 2.23 -17.40 8.29
C PHE A 490 3.62 -17.83 7.83
N LEU A 491 4.47 -16.86 7.44
CA LEU A 491 5.80 -17.16 6.93
C LEU A 491 6.64 -18.01 7.90
N PRO A 492 6.86 -17.63 9.17
CA PRO A 492 7.65 -18.46 10.07
C PRO A 492 7.00 -19.82 10.37
N THR A 493 5.67 -19.92 10.38
CA THR A 493 4.96 -21.19 10.60
C THR A 493 5.12 -22.14 9.43
N ILE A 494 4.97 -21.65 8.19
CA ILE A 494 5.14 -22.49 7.00
C ILE A 494 6.62 -22.87 6.78
N LEU A 495 7.54 -21.97 7.10
CA LEU A 495 8.98 -22.28 7.04
C LEU A 495 9.38 -23.39 8.00
N ASN A 496 8.78 -23.44 9.20
CA ASN A 496 8.97 -24.56 10.11
C ASN A 496 8.54 -25.89 9.46
N ILE A 497 7.34 -25.95 8.89
CA ILE A 497 6.82 -27.15 8.23
C ILE A 497 7.68 -27.54 7.03
N MET A 498 8.09 -26.57 6.21
CA MET A 498 8.93 -26.79 5.04
C MET A 498 10.41 -27.05 5.40
N GLY A 499 10.84 -26.79 6.64
CA GLY A 499 12.20 -27.04 7.13
C GLY A 499 13.25 -26.11 6.52
N TYR A 500 12.89 -24.85 6.27
CA TYR A 500 13.78 -23.80 5.77
C TYR A 500 13.84 -22.62 6.74
N GLU A 501 14.93 -21.86 6.67
CA GLU A 501 15.18 -20.70 7.53
C GLU A 501 15.24 -19.41 6.72
N ASN A 502 14.87 -18.29 7.31
CA ASN A 502 15.03 -16.98 6.72
C ASN A 502 16.37 -16.37 7.19
N GLU A 503 17.44 -16.66 6.48
CA GLU A 503 18.79 -16.21 6.85
C GLU A 503 19.09 -14.77 6.44
N LYS A 504 18.44 -14.24 5.39
CA LYS A 504 18.77 -12.96 4.75
C LYS A 504 17.76 -11.85 5.00
N GLY A 505 16.54 -12.20 5.45
CA GLY A 505 15.43 -11.25 5.62
C GLY A 505 15.21 -10.83 7.06
N ILE A 506 14.09 -10.14 7.24
CA ILE A 506 13.54 -9.70 8.52
C ILE A 506 12.11 -10.22 8.61
N MET A 507 11.74 -10.80 9.76
CA MET A 507 10.38 -11.24 10.05
C MET A 507 9.92 -10.64 11.38
N PHE A 508 8.64 -10.29 11.49
CA PHE A 508 8.01 -9.86 12.74
C PHE A 508 7.08 -10.91 13.34
N GLY A 509 6.62 -11.84 12.53
CA GLY A 509 5.75 -12.95 12.94
C GLY A 509 6.50 -14.04 13.71
N ARG A 510 5.75 -15.02 14.21
CA ARG A 510 6.23 -16.10 15.06
C ARG A 510 5.72 -17.44 14.54
N ASP A 511 6.48 -18.50 14.71
CA ASP A 511 6.03 -19.87 14.43
C ASP A 511 4.96 -20.27 15.45
N LEU A 512 3.72 -20.35 14.99
CA LEU A 512 2.55 -20.65 15.85
C LEU A 512 2.59 -22.06 16.45
N LEU A 513 3.38 -22.97 15.89
CA LEU A 513 3.51 -24.35 16.38
C LEU A 513 4.52 -24.47 17.54
N ASN A 514 5.58 -23.64 17.54
CA ASN A 514 6.70 -23.81 18.45
C ASN A 514 7.02 -22.58 19.31
N TYR A 515 6.43 -21.42 19.03
CA TYR A 515 6.64 -20.24 19.84
C TYR A 515 5.90 -20.37 21.19
N GLU A 516 6.62 -20.33 22.30
CA GLU A 516 6.05 -20.48 23.66
C GLU A 516 5.77 -19.14 24.35
N GLY A 517 6.25 -18.01 23.78
CA GLY A 517 6.04 -16.70 24.34
C GLY A 517 4.62 -16.18 24.20
N GLU A 518 4.35 -15.03 24.82
CA GLU A 518 3.11 -14.30 24.68
C GLU A 518 2.93 -13.81 23.21
N ASN A 519 1.81 -14.13 22.60
CA ASN A 519 1.49 -13.70 21.25
C ASN A 519 0.33 -12.68 21.23
N TYR A 520 0.22 -11.98 20.12
CA TYR A 520 -0.82 -10.98 19.89
C TYR A 520 -0.99 -10.74 18.41
N VAL A 521 -2.11 -10.17 18.03
CA VAL A 521 -2.35 -9.60 16.69
C VAL A 521 -2.58 -8.10 16.84
N ALA A 522 -2.00 -7.31 15.96
CA ALA A 522 -2.05 -5.86 16.01
C ALA A 522 -2.62 -5.31 14.69
N PRO A 523 -3.95 -5.40 14.48
CA PRO A 523 -4.60 -4.87 13.29
C PRO A 523 -4.33 -3.37 13.17
N GLN A 524 -4.09 -2.90 11.95
CA GLN A 524 -3.82 -1.48 11.71
C GLN A 524 -4.94 -0.78 10.93
N THR A 525 -5.78 -1.55 10.25
CA THR A 525 -6.99 -1.06 9.56
C THR A 525 -8.24 -1.35 10.36
N TYR A 526 -9.27 -0.53 10.15
CA TYR A 526 -10.57 -0.60 10.83
C TYR A 526 -10.52 -0.33 12.34
N VAL A 527 -9.33 -0.34 12.92
CA VAL A 527 -8.99 0.11 14.27
C VAL A 527 -7.80 1.06 14.21
N LEU A 528 -7.52 1.76 15.29
CA LEU A 528 -6.38 2.67 15.33
C LEU A 528 -5.07 1.90 15.55
N LYS A 529 -3.99 2.35 14.92
CA LYS A 529 -2.62 1.84 15.13
C LYS A 529 -2.30 1.77 16.61
N GLY A 530 -1.85 0.61 17.07
CA GLY A 530 -1.61 0.32 18.48
C GLY A 530 -2.76 -0.40 19.19
N SER A 531 -3.91 -0.59 18.54
CA SER A 531 -4.91 -1.55 18.99
C SER A 531 -4.40 -2.97 18.80
N PHE A 532 -4.73 -3.88 19.70
CA PHE A 532 -4.32 -5.28 19.60
C PHE A 532 -5.32 -6.23 20.25
N ILE A 533 -5.22 -7.48 19.87
CA ILE A 533 -5.97 -8.60 20.46
C ILE A 533 -4.93 -9.63 20.91
N ASP A 534 -5.11 -10.17 22.10
CA ASP A 534 -4.38 -11.35 22.59
C ASP A 534 -5.34 -12.44 23.03
N ASP A 535 -4.82 -13.46 23.73
CA ASP A 535 -5.65 -14.57 24.18
C ASP A 535 -6.72 -14.16 25.20
N ASN A 536 -6.52 -13.05 25.93
CA ASN A 536 -7.34 -12.65 27.05
C ASN A 536 -8.08 -11.32 26.84
N ILE A 537 -7.53 -10.41 26.05
CA ILE A 537 -8.03 -9.03 25.95
C ILE A 537 -8.17 -8.54 24.51
N ILE A 538 -9.04 -7.53 24.37
CA ILE A 538 -9.11 -6.67 23.19
C ILE A 538 -8.78 -5.26 23.65
N PHE A 539 -7.69 -4.70 23.10
CA PHE A 539 -7.22 -3.35 23.41
C PHE A 539 -7.50 -2.41 22.24
N TYR A 540 -8.20 -1.32 22.52
CA TYR A 540 -8.51 -0.28 21.57
C TYR A 540 -7.73 0.99 21.88
N MET A 541 -6.90 1.42 20.94
CA MET A 541 -6.21 2.70 21.02
C MET A 541 -7.19 3.86 20.97
N SER A 542 -6.94 4.89 21.79
CA SER A 542 -7.72 6.12 21.78
C SER A 542 -7.36 7.02 20.58
N ARG A 543 -8.35 7.72 20.02
CA ARG A 543 -8.16 8.64 18.88
C ARG A 543 -7.33 9.86 19.20
N ASP A 544 -7.25 10.24 20.46
CA ASP A 544 -6.42 11.36 20.92
C ASP A 544 -4.95 11.00 21.06
N GLY A 545 -4.60 9.73 20.89
CA GLY A 545 -3.23 9.23 21.03
C GLY A 545 -2.74 9.12 22.46
N ILE A 546 -3.64 9.29 23.45
CA ILE A 546 -3.29 9.24 24.88
C ILE A 546 -3.60 7.83 25.40
N PHE A 547 -2.60 7.15 25.95
CA PHE A 547 -2.71 5.78 26.43
C PHE A 547 -3.79 5.63 27.53
N GLU A 548 -3.85 6.57 28.46
CA GLU A 548 -4.80 6.56 29.57
C GLU A 548 -6.26 6.64 29.13
N ASN A 549 -6.51 7.11 27.91
CA ASN A 549 -7.83 7.20 27.30
C ASN A 549 -8.18 5.99 26.43
N CYS A 550 -7.29 5.00 26.33
CA CYS A 550 -7.56 3.74 25.64
C CYS A 550 -8.65 2.93 26.34
N THR A 551 -9.13 1.92 25.66
CA THR A 551 -10.11 0.99 26.24
C THR A 551 -9.60 -0.43 26.11
N ALA A 552 -9.54 -1.16 27.20
CA ALA A 552 -9.31 -2.59 27.20
C ALA A 552 -10.60 -3.33 27.61
N LYS A 553 -10.86 -4.47 26.99
CA LYS A 553 -11.96 -5.36 27.31
C LYS A 553 -11.42 -6.77 27.56
N ASP A 554 -11.97 -7.46 28.53
CA ASP A 554 -11.81 -8.91 28.63
C ASP A 554 -12.43 -9.57 27.39
N LYS A 555 -11.69 -10.45 26.73
CA LYS A 555 -12.09 -11.06 25.45
C LYS A 555 -13.35 -11.92 25.58
N ARG A 556 -13.50 -12.61 26.69
CA ARG A 556 -14.62 -13.55 26.95
C ARG A 556 -15.87 -12.82 27.43
N THR A 557 -15.73 -11.93 28.43
CA THR A 557 -16.89 -11.26 29.04
C THR A 557 -17.32 -10.00 28.32
N LYS A 558 -16.40 -9.45 27.48
CA LYS A 558 -16.53 -8.15 26.78
C LYS A 558 -16.65 -6.96 27.75
N GLU A 559 -16.44 -7.17 29.04
CA GLU A 559 -16.45 -6.11 30.06
C GLU A 559 -15.17 -5.26 29.97
N LYS A 560 -15.31 -3.98 30.28
CA LYS A 560 -14.17 -3.06 30.32
C LYS A 560 -13.29 -3.38 31.53
N ILE A 561 -11.99 -3.38 31.31
CA ILE A 561 -10.96 -3.57 32.33
C ILE A 561 -9.97 -2.41 32.34
N ASP A 562 -9.12 -2.33 33.37
CA ASP A 562 -8.07 -1.31 33.47
C ASP A 562 -7.03 -1.48 32.36
N VAL A 563 -6.66 -0.37 31.73
CA VAL A 563 -5.66 -0.34 30.63
C VAL A 563 -4.21 -0.34 31.13
N THR A 564 -3.98 0.11 32.35
CA THR A 564 -2.66 0.34 32.93
C THR A 564 -1.70 -0.85 32.81
N PRO A 565 -2.12 -2.11 33.08
CA PRO A 565 -1.25 -3.29 32.96
C PRO A 565 -0.71 -3.55 31.55
N PHE A 566 -1.32 -2.97 30.53
CA PHE A 566 -1.00 -3.27 29.11
C PHE A 566 -0.06 -2.26 28.47
N ARG A 567 0.48 -1.29 29.23
CA ARG A 567 1.35 -0.22 28.70
C ARG A 567 2.62 -0.78 28.03
N GLU A 568 3.34 -1.64 28.69
CA GLU A 568 4.59 -2.21 28.14
C GLU A 568 4.32 -3.00 26.86
N LYS A 569 3.24 -3.78 26.85
CA LYS A 569 2.82 -4.53 25.65
C LYS A 569 2.44 -3.60 24.50
N TYR A 570 1.67 -2.56 24.77
CA TYR A 570 1.31 -1.53 23.81
C TYR A 570 2.56 -0.85 23.22
N GLU A 571 3.51 -0.43 24.06
CA GLU A 571 4.74 0.23 23.62
C GLU A 571 5.59 -0.68 22.73
N ARG A 572 5.69 -1.97 23.07
CA ARG A 572 6.39 -2.97 22.26
C ARG A 572 5.71 -3.18 20.90
N ILE A 573 4.38 -3.26 20.88
CA ILE A 573 3.60 -3.41 19.63
C ILE A 573 3.81 -2.20 18.71
N ILE A 574 3.72 -0.99 19.26
CA ILE A 574 3.98 0.24 18.50
C ILE A 574 5.42 0.26 17.97
N ALA A 575 6.39 -0.18 18.78
CA ALA A 575 7.77 -0.26 18.34
C ALA A 575 7.95 -1.23 17.17
N ASP A 576 7.36 -2.44 17.24
CA ASP A 576 7.42 -3.44 16.16
C ASP A 576 6.81 -2.90 14.85
N ILE A 577 5.62 -2.27 14.94
CA ILE A 577 4.98 -1.67 13.76
C ILE A 577 5.85 -0.56 13.16
N ASN A 578 6.42 0.32 14.01
CA ASN A 578 7.29 1.40 13.53
C ASN A 578 8.61 0.87 12.94
N LYS A 579 9.17 -0.20 13.51
CA LYS A 579 10.38 -0.87 12.99
C LYS A 579 10.10 -1.47 11.60
N SER A 580 8.96 -2.15 11.42
CA SER A 580 8.55 -2.67 10.12
C SER A 580 8.35 -1.56 9.08
N ASP A 581 7.71 -0.48 9.47
CA ASP A 581 7.55 0.72 8.64
C ASP A 581 8.92 1.31 8.21
N TYR A 582 9.89 1.32 9.13
CA TYR A 582 11.26 1.74 8.86
C TYR A 582 11.97 0.80 7.87
N VAL A 583 11.79 -0.53 8.02
CA VAL A 583 12.31 -1.53 7.09
C VAL A 583 11.84 -1.23 5.65
N LEU A 584 10.54 -0.94 5.49
CA LEU A 584 9.96 -0.61 4.20
C LEU A 584 10.48 0.74 3.66
N LYS A 585 10.44 1.78 4.48
CA LYS A 585 10.85 3.14 4.06
C LYS A 585 12.32 3.24 3.68
N LYS A 586 13.18 2.42 4.26
CA LYS A 586 14.63 2.43 4.02
C LYS A 586 15.12 1.33 3.08
N ASP A 587 14.24 0.47 2.60
CA ASP A 587 14.63 -0.72 1.82
C ASP A 587 15.73 -1.53 2.55
N LEU A 588 15.50 -1.75 3.85
CA LEU A 588 16.54 -2.22 4.76
C LEU A 588 17.00 -3.64 4.43
N ILE A 589 16.11 -4.48 3.89
CA ILE A 589 16.46 -5.85 3.47
C ILE A 589 17.52 -5.83 2.38
N LYS A 590 17.47 -4.85 1.47
CA LYS A 590 18.54 -4.67 0.47
C LYS A 590 19.89 -4.45 1.13
N LEU A 591 19.96 -3.54 2.10
CA LEU A 591 21.20 -3.25 2.82
C LEU A 591 21.72 -4.48 3.57
N LEU A 592 20.84 -5.27 4.18
CA LEU A 592 21.22 -6.53 4.82
C LEU A 592 21.85 -7.51 3.85
N ILE A 593 21.27 -7.68 2.67
CA ILE A 593 21.79 -8.60 1.65
C ILE A 593 23.14 -8.10 1.12
N GLU A 594 23.29 -6.79 0.91
CA GLU A 594 24.52 -6.17 0.42
C GLU A 594 25.67 -6.19 1.45
N ASN A 595 25.35 -6.23 2.74
CA ASN A 595 26.29 -6.18 3.85
C ASN A 595 26.40 -7.52 4.63
N ASP A 596 26.17 -8.65 3.96
CA ASP A 596 26.28 -10.00 4.55
C ASP A 596 25.50 -10.15 5.87
N GLY A 597 24.30 -9.56 5.94
CA GLY A 597 23.38 -9.67 7.06
C GLY A 597 23.63 -8.69 8.20
N HIS A 598 24.42 -7.65 8.01
CA HIS A 598 24.68 -6.60 8.97
C HIS A 598 24.04 -5.27 8.58
N ILE A 599 23.62 -4.48 9.58
CA ILE A 599 23.18 -3.09 9.41
C ILE A 599 24.29 -2.17 9.91
N ASP A 600 24.93 -1.43 9.01
CA ASP A 600 25.80 -0.31 9.39
C ASP A 600 24.95 0.97 9.40
N MET A 601 24.90 1.65 10.54
CA MET A 601 24.19 2.93 10.67
C MET A 601 24.75 4.00 9.72
N LYS A 602 26.00 3.89 9.29
CA LYS A 602 26.58 4.74 8.25
C LYS A 602 25.90 4.52 6.90
N ASP A 603 25.54 3.29 6.57
CA ASP A 603 24.85 2.96 5.32
C ASP A 603 23.40 3.47 5.31
N LEU A 604 22.78 3.56 6.48
CA LEU A 604 21.45 4.15 6.61
C LEU A 604 21.45 5.68 6.48
N MET A 605 22.58 6.32 6.81
CA MET A 605 22.77 7.78 6.72
C MET A 605 23.46 8.18 5.43
N ALA A 606 24.33 7.32 4.90
CA ALA A 606 25.14 7.56 3.70
C ALA A 606 24.50 6.93 2.47
N LEU A 607 23.68 7.71 1.80
CA LEU A 607 23.45 7.53 0.37
C LEU A 607 24.41 8.47 -0.35
N ASP A 608 25.69 8.30 -0.08
CA ASP A 608 26.73 9.06 -0.74
C ASP A 608 27.12 8.36 -2.05
N ILE A 609 26.39 8.74 -3.10
CA ILE A 609 26.98 8.68 -4.42
C ILE A 609 28.23 9.56 -4.37
N PRO A 610 29.37 9.08 -4.88
CA PRO A 610 30.56 9.88 -4.93
C PRO A 610 30.30 11.25 -5.53
N ASP A 611 30.92 12.27 -4.98
CA ASP A 611 30.78 13.65 -5.45
C ASP A 611 31.45 13.80 -6.82
N TYR A 612 30.68 13.64 -7.89
CA TYR A 612 31.18 13.75 -9.25
C TYR A 612 31.31 15.22 -9.66
N HIS A 613 32.51 15.63 -9.97
CA HIS A 613 32.74 17.01 -10.41
C HIS A 613 32.37 17.28 -11.88
N LYS A 614 32.12 16.23 -12.68
CA LYS A 614 31.84 16.35 -14.11
C LYS A 614 30.86 15.31 -14.60
N ILE A 615 29.98 15.73 -15.50
CA ILE A 615 29.10 14.83 -16.25
C ILE A 615 29.71 14.59 -17.61
N GLY A 616 29.83 13.34 -18.03
CA GLY A 616 30.19 12.99 -19.40
C GLY A 616 28.96 13.04 -20.30
N TYR A 617 28.87 14.00 -21.17
CA TYR A 617 27.81 14.14 -22.16
C TYR A 617 28.19 13.49 -23.48
N LEU A 618 27.24 12.81 -24.08
CA LEU A 618 27.34 12.24 -25.41
C LEU A 618 26.69 13.18 -26.44
N ASN A 619 27.21 13.18 -27.64
CA ASN A 619 26.56 13.90 -28.75
C ASN A 619 25.39 13.07 -29.31
N TYR A 620 25.47 11.75 -29.18
CA TYR A 620 24.45 10.76 -29.44
C TYR A 620 24.78 9.51 -28.65
N GLU A 621 23.74 8.78 -28.26
CA GLU A 621 23.85 7.68 -27.29
C GLU A 621 24.33 6.39 -27.96
N SER A 622 25.52 5.92 -27.62
CA SER A 622 26.02 4.61 -27.99
C SER A 622 26.92 4.02 -26.91
N ILE A 623 26.87 2.70 -26.76
CA ILE A 623 27.68 1.96 -25.77
C ILE A 623 29.17 2.16 -26.00
N GLU A 624 29.63 2.24 -27.27
CA GLU A 624 31.02 2.49 -27.59
C GLU A 624 31.50 3.87 -27.08
N LYS A 625 30.64 4.88 -27.14
CA LYS A 625 30.96 6.21 -26.64
C LYS A 625 30.92 6.30 -25.11
N LEU A 626 30.05 5.55 -24.46
CA LEU A 626 30.10 5.40 -23.02
C LEU A 626 31.50 4.84 -22.60
N ASP A 627 32.00 3.83 -23.30
CA ASP A 627 33.34 3.30 -23.05
C ASP A 627 34.44 4.35 -23.25
N GLN A 628 34.34 5.15 -24.29
CA GLN A 628 35.32 6.23 -24.55
C GLN A 628 35.33 7.27 -23.43
N LEU A 629 34.17 7.66 -22.93
CA LEU A 629 34.06 8.58 -21.79
C LEU A 629 34.57 7.96 -20.49
N TYR A 630 34.25 6.69 -20.25
CA TYR A 630 34.74 5.94 -19.10
C TYR A 630 36.30 5.90 -19.09
N GLN A 631 36.93 5.60 -20.24
CA GLN A 631 38.39 5.59 -20.39
C GLN A 631 39.01 6.99 -20.21
N LYS A 632 38.25 8.06 -20.49
CA LYS A 632 38.68 9.45 -20.21
C LYS A 632 38.49 9.84 -18.73
N GLY A 633 38.06 8.90 -17.88
CA GLY A 633 37.93 9.12 -16.42
C GLY A 633 36.59 9.67 -15.99
N TYR A 634 35.59 9.77 -16.86
CA TYR A 634 34.23 10.12 -16.44
C TYR A 634 33.57 8.93 -15.71
N ARG A 635 32.86 9.21 -14.63
CA ARG A 635 32.16 8.24 -13.83
C ARG A 635 30.67 8.54 -13.63
N LEU A 636 30.24 9.75 -13.92
CA LEU A 636 28.85 10.15 -14.10
C LEU A 636 28.63 10.42 -15.59
N LEU A 637 27.80 9.61 -16.22
CA LEU A 637 27.58 9.62 -17.65
C LEU A 637 26.12 9.94 -17.94
N ALA A 638 25.84 10.97 -18.71
CA ALA A 638 24.49 11.35 -19.10
C ALA A 638 24.03 10.50 -20.29
N VAL A 639 22.84 9.94 -20.18
CA VAL A 639 22.22 9.11 -21.21
C VAL A 639 20.77 9.56 -21.42
N ASP A 640 20.44 9.89 -22.66
CA ASP A 640 19.07 10.19 -23.06
C ASP A 640 18.32 8.90 -23.37
N ILE A 641 17.14 8.73 -22.80
CA ILE A 641 16.28 7.57 -23.00
C ILE A 641 14.91 7.99 -23.49
N GLU A 642 14.30 7.13 -24.32
CA GLU A 642 12.94 7.33 -24.82
C GLU A 642 12.12 6.04 -24.72
N TRP A 643 10.82 6.17 -24.38
CA TRP A 643 9.89 5.07 -24.34
C TRP A 643 9.27 4.80 -25.71
N TYR A 644 9.35 3.54 -26.14
CA TYR A 644 8.76 3.07 -27.36
C TYR A 644 7.50 2.21 -27.10
N PRO A 645 6.28 2.78 -27.17
CA PRO A 645 5.05 2.13 -26.70
C PRO A 645 4.69 0.84 -27.46
N ASP A 646 4.84 0.84 -28.80
CA ASP A 646 4.42 -0.28 -29.66
C ASP A 646 5.20 -1.58 -29.41
N LYS A 647 6.41 -1.47 -28.90
CA LYS A 647 7.28 -2.61 -28.57
C LYS A 647 7.49 -2.78 -27.07
N LYS A 648 6.90 -1.90 -26.24
CA LYS A 648 7.07 -1.87 -24.79
C LYS A 648 8.57 -1.87 -24.38
N LYS A 649 9.39 -1.07 -25.07
CA LYS A 649 10.84 -1.01 -24.87
C LYS A 649 11.31 0.41 -24.60
N ILE A 650 12.39 0.50 -23.82
CA ILE A 650 13.17 1.73 -23.66
C ILE A 650 14.40 1.64 -24.57
N LEU A 651 14.59 2.67 -25.37
CA LEU A 651 15.73 2.81 -26.25
C LEU A 651 16.62 3.97 -25.79
N LEU A 652 17.91 3.91 -26.10
CA LEU A 652 18.80 5.05 -25.95
C LEU A 652 18.55 6.02 -27.12
N ASP A 653 18.34 7.31 -26.79
CA ASP A 653 18.14 8.32 -27.82
C ASP A 653 19.49 8.67 -28.46
N ASP A 654 19.65 8.29 -29.69
CA ASP A 654 20.87 8.55 -30.46
C ASP A 654 20.96 9.99 -31.02
N GLY A 655 19.95 10.84 -30.77
CA GLY A 655 19.88 12.21 -31.26
C GLY A 655 19.69 12.36 -32.78
N ILE A 656 19.61 11.25 -33.52
CA ILE A 656 19.45 11.24 -34.98
C ILE A 656 18.00 11.54 -35.32
N TYR A 657 17.07 11.02 -34.53
CA TYR A 657 15.63 11.20 -34.74
C TYR A 657 15.15 12.50 -34.08
N LYS A 658 14.69 13.46 -34.88
CA LYS A 658 14.31 14.80 -34.38
C LYS A 658 12.92 14.88 -33.71
N ARG A 659 12.10 13.82 -33.81
CA ARG A 659 10.79 13.74 -33.19
C ARG A 659 10.86 12.81 -31.96
N PRO A 660 9.97 12.97 -30.98
CA PRO A 660 9.83 11.99 -29.91
C PRO A 660 9.60 10.60 -30.50
N MET A 661 10.31 9.58 -30.04
CA MET A 661 10.22 8.21 -30.60
C MET A 661 8.83 7.59 -30.46
N ARG A 662 8.02 8.07 -29.54
CA ARG A 662 6.60 7.72 -29.40
C ARG A 662 5.74 8.05 -30.65
N GLU A 663 6.20 8.99 -31.47
CA GLU A 663 5.53 9.44 -32.69
C GLU A 663 6.02 8.71 -33.94
N ALA A 664 7.02 7.85 -33.81
CA ALA A 664 7.62 7.08 -34.90
C ALA A 664 7.30 5.60 -34.76
N SER A 665 7.06 4.90 -35.87
CA SER A 665 7.04 3.44 -35.81
C SER A 665 8.46 2.89 -35.63
N PHE A 666 8.57 1.67 -35.12
CA PHE A 666 9.87 1.02 -34.94
C PHE A 666 10.57 0.81 -36.27
N GLU A 667 9.81 0.51 -37.32
CA GLU A 667 10.35 0.37 -38.67
C GLU A 667 10.89 1.70 -39.25
N GLU A 668 10.19 2.82 -39.00
CA GLU A 668 10.68 4.15 -39.39
C GLU A 668 11.98 4.50 -38.66
N TYR A 669 12.06 4.21 -37.36
CA TYR A 669 13.28 4.43 -36.59
C TYR A 669 14.42 3.55 -37.06
N GLN A 670 14.18 2.26 -37.30
CA GLN A 670 15.16 1.31 -37.87
C GLN A 670 15.65 1.74 -39.26
N GLN A 671 14.80 2.31 -40.09
CA GLN A 671 15.19 2.83 -41.39
C GLN A 671 16.15 4.03 -41.28
N VAL A 672 15.90 4.90 -40.31
CA VAL A 672 16.79 6.06 -40.03
C VAL A 672 18.16 5.56 -39.55
N LEU A 673 18.22 4.63 -38.60
CA LEU A 673 19.47 4.03 -38.13
C LEU A 673 20.25 3.36 -39.27
N TYR A 674 19.57 2.60 -40.13
CA TYR A 674 20.21 1.93 -41.28
C TYR A 674 20.82 2.93 -42.25
N GLN A 675 20.17 4.08 -42.48
CA GLN A 675 20.73 5.16 -43.33
C GLN A 675 22.03 5.75 -42.75
N TYR A 676 22.12 5.84 -41.40
CA TYR A 676 23.32 6.37 -40.72
C TYR A 676 24.34 5.29 -40.39
N ARG A 677 24.05 4.00 -40.72
CA ARG A 677 24.93 2.84 -40.43
C ARG A 677 25.27 2.70 -38.94
N GLU A 678 24.35 3.01 -38.07
CA GLU A 678 24.50 2.85 -36.62
C GLU A 678 23.63 1.71 -36.11
N ASP A 679 24.14 0.94 -35.14
CA ASP A 679 23.40 -0.06 -34.42
C ASP A 679 22.52 0.60 -33.34
N GLN A 680 21.31 0.12 -33.20
CA GLN A 680 20.39 0.58 -32.17
C GLN A 680 20.82 0.06 -30.80
N ASN A 681 21.01 0.98 -29.84
CA ASN A 681 21.28 0.64 -28.47
C ASN A 681 19.98 0.63 -27.65
N THR A 682 19.83 -0.38 -26.84
CA THR A 682 18.67 -0.60 -25.98
C THR A 682 19.02 -0.33 -24.51
N LEU A 683 18.01 -0.27 -23.66
CA LEU A 683 18.23 -0.23 -22.22
C LEU A 683 19.03 -1.46 -21.75
N GLU A 684 18.77 -2.64 -22.31
CA GLU A 684 19.46 -3.88 -21.97
C GLU A 684 20.98 -3.80 -22.27
N ASP A 685 21.37 -3.12 -23.35
CA ASP A 685 22.78 -2.89 -23.66
C ASP A 685 23.44 -1.98 -22.63
N LEU A 686 22.75 -0.90 -22.24
CA LEU A 686 23.18 0.00 -21.17
C LEU A 686 23.31 -0.75 -19.83
N ILE A 687 22.35 -1.56 -19.47
CA ILE A 687 22.37 -2.37 -18.24
C ILE A 687 23.54 -3.34 -18.24
N THR A 688 23.77 -4.00 -19.37
CA THR A 688 24.92 -4.91 -19.52
C THR A 688 26.23 -4.18 -19.35
N TRP A 689 26.31 -2.95 -19.85
CA TRP A 689 27.46 -2.07 -19.70
C TRP A 689 27.68 -1.62 -18.25
N ILE A 690 26.59 -1.16 -17.56
CA ILE A 690 26.63 -0.73 -16.16
C ILE A 690 27.09 -1.86 -15.22
N LYS A 691 26.60 -3.09 -15.44
CA LYS A 691 26.99 -4.27 -14.63
C LYS A 691 28.47 -4.58 -14.72
N LYS A 692 29.12 -4.23 -15.84
CA LYS A 692 30.58 -4.38 -16.01
C LYS A 692 31.38 -3.23 -15.40
N HIS A 693 30.81 -2.04 -15.30
CA HIS A 693 31.47 -0.81 -14.84
C HIS A 693 30.90 -0.36 -13.50
N LYS A 694 31.20 -1.10 -12.44
CA LYS A 694 30.60 -0.93 -11.11
C LYS A 694 30.83 0.43 -10.43
N ASP A 695 31.85 1.17 -10.84
CA ASP A 695 32.26 2.48 -10.33
C ASP A 695 31.63 3.67 -11.08
N THR A 696 30.59 3.43 -11.88
CA THR A 696 29.90 4.48 -12.65
C THR A 696 28.47 4.68 -12.20
N HIS A 697 27.95 5.90 -12.39
CA HIS A 697 26.53 6.23 -12.29
C HIS A 697 26.04 6.83 -13.61
N ILE A 698 24.77 6.62 -13.88
CA ILE A 698 24.13 7.12 -15.09
C ILE A 698 23.14 8.22 -14.73
N LEU A 699 23.33 9.39 -15.33
CA LEU A 699 22.34 10.45 -15.32
C LEU A 699 21.33 10.17 -16.44
N LEU A 700 20.15 9.64 -16.05
CA LEU A 700 19.06 9.42 -16.99
C LEU A 700 18.39 10.75 -17.33
N ARG A 701 18.24 10.98 -18.62
CA ARG A 701 17.58 12.17 -19.17
C ARG A 701 16.50 11.72 -20.16
N SER A 702 15.47 12.55 -20.31
CA SER A 702 14.46 12.38 -21.36
C SER A 702 14.07 13.72 -21.95
N LYS A 703 13.74 13.72 -23.23
CA LYS A 703 13.12 14.88 -23.90
C LYS A 703 11.66 15.05 -23.48
N GLU A 704 11.05 14.00 -22.98
CA GLU A 704 9.70 14.05 -22.46
C GLU A 704 9.67 14.66 -21.05
N LEU A 705 8.64 15.43 -20.75
CA LEU A 705 8.41 15.96 -19.39
C LEU A 705 7.77 14.91 -18.48
N ASP A 706 7.42 13.74 -19.03
CA ASP A 706 6.80 12.65 -18.25
C ASP A 706 7.87 11.82 -17.55
N GLU A 707 7.87 11.84 -16.24
CA GLU A 707 8.76 11.08 -15.38
C GLU A 707 8.52 9.55 -15.41
N SER A 708 7.44 9.09 -16.01
CA SER A 708 7.07 7.67 -16.06
C SER A 708 8.15 6.81 -16.72
N ILE A 709 8.90 7.37 -17.67
CA ILE A 709 9.99 6.64 -18.34
C ILE A 709 11.10 6.26 -17.35
N PHE A 710 11.47 7.13 -16.43
CA PHE A 710 12.48 6.84 -15.41
C PHE A 710 12.00 5.75 -14.44
N LEU A 711 10.72 5.81 -14.06
CA LEU A 711 10.11 4.80 -13.20
C LEU A 711 10.11 3.41 -13.86
N ARG A 712 9.90 3.34 -15.19
CA ARG A 712 10.00 2.09 -15.95
C ARG A 712 11.40 1.48 -15.95
N VAL A 713 12.46 2.29 -15.97
CA VAL A 713 13.84 1.78 -15.87
C VAL A 713 14.03 1.01 -14.57
N ILE A 714 13.49 1.54 -13.46
CA ILE A 714 13.59 0.88 -12.15
C ILE A 714 12.67 -0.33 -12.06
N GLU A 715 11.51 -0.28 -12.72
CA GLU A 715 10.62 -1.45 -12.82
C GLU A 715 11.31 -2.65 -13.45
N TYR A 716 12.06 -2.42 -14.53
CA TYR A 716 12.77 -3.48 -15.23
C TYR A 716 14.06 -3.91 -14.52
N TYR A 717 14.72 -2.99 -13.80
CA TYR A 717 16.02 -3.22 -13.17
C TYR A 717 16.09 -2.60 -11.77
N PRO A 718 15.26 -3.08 -10.81
CA PRO A 718 15.18 -2.52 -9.46
C PRO A 718 16.50 -2.62 -8.69
N GLU A 719 17.31 -3.64 -8.97
CA GLU A 719 18.62 -3.86 -8.36
C GLU A 719 19.65 -2.78 -8.72
N LEU A 720 19.39 -1.99 -9.75
CA LEU A 720 20.30 -0.93 -10.22
C LEU A 720 19.81 0.47 -9.88
N LYS A 721 18.74 0.63 -9.12
CA LYS A 721 18.11 1.94 -8.84
C LYS A 721 19.09 2.98 -8.30
N ASP A 722 20.02 2.57 -7.44
CA ASP A 722 21.00 3.48 -6.83
C ASP A 722 22.17 3.83 -7.79
N ARG A 723 22.22 3.17 -8.94
CA ARG A 723 23.17 3.48 -10.02
C ARG A 723 22.64 4.57 -10.97
N PHE A 724 21.38 4.99 -10.77
CA PHE A 724 20.76 6.00 -11.59
C PHE A 724 20.55 7.30 -10.82
N ILE A 725 20.90 8.39 -11.46
CA ILE A 725 20.54 9.76 -11.11
C ILE A 725 19.58 10.22 -12.19
N VAL A 726 18.57 10.99 -11.88
CA VAL A 726 17.61 11.48 -12.88
C VAL A 726 17.67 12.99 -13.01
N GLU A 727 17.54 13.47 -14.25
CA GLU A 727 17.38 14.88 -14.54
C GLU A 727 15.89 15.26 -14.47
N MET A 728 15.56 16.27 -13.67
CA MET A 728 14.26 16.90 -13.68
C MET A 728 14.35 18.34 -14.19
N LYS A 729 13.29 18.84 -14.80
CA LYS A 729 13.17 20.19 -15.37
C LYS A 729 12.07 21.00 -14.71
N ASP A 730 11.18 20.34 -13.98
CA ASP A 730 10.03 20.93 -13.31
C ASP A 730 9.99 20.50 -11.84
N PHE A 731 9.63 21.43 -10.95
CA PHE A 731 9.53 21.15 -9.52
C PHE A 731 8.47 20.11 -9.18
N GLU A 732 7.40 20.01 -9.97
CA GLU A 732 6.35 19.01 -9.78
C GLU A 732 6.88 17.58 -9.98
N GLN A 733 7.92 17.38 -10.79
CA GLN A 733 8.52 16.07 -11.00
C GLN A 733 9.22 15.54 -9.74
N HIS A 734 9.72 16.44 -8.88
CA HIS A 734 10.48 16.05 -7.68
C HIS A 734 9.67 15.12 -6.77
N ILE A 735 8.43 15.47 -6.48
CA ILE A 735 7.57 14.68 -5.59
C ILE A 735 7.35 13.27 -6.15
N LYS A 736 7.16 13.17 -7.47
CA LYS A 736 6.90 11.91 -8.14
C LYS A 736 8.16 11.03 -8.23
N LEU A 737 9.32 11.64 -8.41
CA LEU A 737 10.60 10.94 -8.51
C LEU A 737 11.15 10.54 -7.15
N SER A 738 11.17 11.46 -6.18
CA SER A 738 11.77 11.22 -4.86
C SER A 738 10.93 10.30 -3.98
N ASN A 739 9.61 10.47 -3.98
CA ASN A 739 8.72 9.65 -3.14
C ASN A 739 8.61 8.19 -3.62
N LYS A 740 8.90 7.92 -4.89
CA LYS A 740 8.72 6.58 -5.45
C LYS A 740 10.02 5.78 -5.56
N ALA A 741 11.16 6.41 -5.91
CA ALA A 741 12.30 5.59 -6.25
C ALA A 741 13.66 6.27 -6.30
N PHE A 742 13.76 7.55 -6.68
CA PHE A 742 15.06 8.17 -6.89
C PHE A 742 15.47 9.04 -5.71
N LYS A 743 16.63 8.74 -5.14
CA LYS A 743 17.22 9.49 -4.04
C LYS A 743 18.11 10.62 -4.54
N ASN A 744 18.65 10.45 -5.75
CA ASN A 744 19.57 11.39 -6.35
C ASN A 744 18.96 12.00 -7.59
N ILE A 745 18.63 13.28 -7.50
CA ILE A 745 17.96 14.04 -8.54
C ILE A 745 18.79 15.27 -8.85
N ILE A 746 18.95 15.59 -10.11
CA ILE A 746 19.59 16.82 -10.60
C ILE A 746 18.53 17.72 -11.21
N LEU A 747 18.45 18.95 -10.76
CA LEU A 747 17.57 19.96 -11.35
C LEU A 747 18.27 20.64 -12.51
N ASN A 748 17.69 20.55 -13.70
CA ASN A 748 18.16 21.31 -14.85
C ASN A 748 17.41 22.64 -14.96
N ILE A 749 18.12 23.75 -14.74
CA ILE A 749 17.56 25.10 -14.80
C ILE A 749 17.91 25.84 -16.11
N VAL A 750 18.45 25.13 -17.10
CA VAL A 750 18.69 25.71 -18.42
C VAL A 750 17.34 25.98 -19.08
N ASP A 751 17.14 27.21 -19.54
CA ASP A 751 15.89 27.69 -20.17
C ASP A 751 14.63 27.51 -19.28
N THR A 752 14.81 27.51 -17.95
CA THR A 752 13.68 27.45 -17.00
C THR A 752 12.90 28.75 -16.95
N GLU A 753 11.59 28.66 -16.68
CA GLU A 753 10.71 29.81 -16.42
C GLU A 753 10.72 30.23 -14.94
N TYR A 754 11.32 29.45 -14.04
CA TYR A 754 11.40 29.76 -12.62
C TYR A 754 12.35 30.91 -12.31
N THR A 755 11.96 31.74 -11.38
CA THR A 755 12.78 32.83 -10.87
C THR A 755 13.92 32.31 -9.97
N ASN A 756 14.95 33.09 -9.77
CA ASN A 756 16.06 32.75 -8.87
C ASN A 756 15.57 32.49 -7.43
N GLU A 757 14.57 33.23 -6.98
CA GLU A 757 13.99 33.09 -5.64
C GLU A 757 13.23 31.78 -5.49
N GLU A 758 12.46 31.39 -6.49
CA GLU A 758 11.74 30.10 -6.50
C GLU A 758 12.71 28.93 -6.53
N ILE A 759 13.80 29.03 -7.32
CA ILE A 759 14.82 27.99 -7.37
C ILE A 759 15.50 27.82 -6.00
N LEU A 760 15.91 28.93 -5.37
CA LEU A 760 16.59 28.88 -4.07
C LEU A 760 15.63 28.38 -2.97
N ASP A 761 14.39 28.81 -2.98
CA ASP A 761 13.37 28.36 -2.03
C ASP A 761 13.08 26.86 -2.19
N PHE A 762 13.01 26.38 -3.42
CA PHE A 762 12.86 24.96 -3.70
C PHE A 762 14.06 24.14 -3.19
N LEU A 763 15.29 24.58 -3.47
CA LEU A 763 16.52 23.91 -3.05
C LEU A 763 16.77 23.96 -1.53
N ASN A 764 16.27 24.96 -0.84
CA ASN A 764 16.30 25.02 0.62
C ASN A 764 15.34 24.01 1.28
N ARG A 765 14.29 23.61 0.56
CA ARG A 765 13.28 22.65 1.06
C ARG A 765 13.53 21.21 0.61
N HIS A 766 14.33 21.03 -0.44
CA HIS A 766 14.55 19.73 -1.06
C HIS A 766 16.03 19.44 -1.24
N ASN A 767 16.48 18.31 -0.72
CA ASN A 767 17.87 17.88 -0.89
C ASN A 767 18.04 17.26 -2.28
N LEU A 768 18.74 17.97 -3.18
CA LEU A 768 19.06 17.50 -4.51
C LEU A 768 20.56 17.18 -4.62
N TYR A 769 20.89 16.22 -5.48
CA TYR A 769 22.27 15.85 -5.79
C TYR A 769 23.03 17.00 -6.49
N GLY A 770 22.35 17.78 -7.33
CA GLY A 770 22.98 18.90 -8.01
C GLY A 770 22.04 19.73 -8.88
N VAL A 771 22.61 20.74 -9.51
CA VAL A 771 21.92 21.64 -10.44
C VAL A 771 22.72 21.72 -11.74
N ILE A 772 22.03 21.60 -12.87
CA ILE A 772 22.57 21.84 -14.20
C ILE A 772 22.19 23.25 -14.64
N MET A 773 23.15 24.05 -15.06
CA MET A 773 22.95 25.42 -15.56
C MET A 773 23.77 25.72 -16.80
N ASP A 774 23.41 26.77 -17.52
CA ASP A 774 24.18 27.24 -18.67
C ASP A 774 25.34 28.15 -18.24
N LYS A 775 26.15 28.49 -19.22
CA LYS A 775 27.34 29.35 -19.04
C LYS A 775 26.96 30.81 -18.67
N LYS A 776 25.78 31.29 -19.10
CA LYS A 776 25.27 32.63 -18.80
C LYS A 776 24.81 32.72 -17.35
N GLN A 777 24.03 31.72 -16.91
CA GLN A 777 23.54 31.60 -15.54
C GLN A 777 24.72 31.50 -14.54
N SER A 778 25.84 30.89 -14.92
CA SER A 778 27.01 30.79 -14.04
C SER A 778 27.71 32.14 -13.73
N SER A 779 27.29 33.22 -14.37
CA SER A 779 27.76 34.60 -14.12
C SER A 779 26.77 35.41 -13.26
N THR A 780 25.66 34.82 -12.84
CA THR A 780 24.60 35.50 -12.08
C THR A 780 24.78 35.38 -10.56
N PRO A 781 24.06 36.18 -9.75
CA PRO A 781 24.03 36.02 -8.29
C PRO A 781 23.61 34.63 -7.85
N LEU A 782 22.66 34.00 -8.57
CA LEU A 782 22.18 32.63 -8.30
C LEU A 782 23.35 31.64 -8.17
N TYR A 783 24.34 31.70 -9.03
CA TYR A 783 25.50 30.81 -8.95
C TYR A 783 26.25 30.92 -7.62
N LYS A 784 26.38 32.15 -7.08
CA LYS A 784 27.01 32.35 -5.77
C LYS A 784 26.19 31.81 -4.62
N ASP A 785 24.88 31.92 -4.71
CA ASP A 785 23.96 31.46 -3.67
C ASP A 785 23.87 29.94 -3.70
N LEU A 786 23.83 29.30 -4.87
CA LEU A 786 23.92 27.86 -5.01
C LEU A 786 25.22 27.28 -4.42
N LYS A 787 26.36 27.99 -4.61
CA LYS A 787 27.60 27.58 -3.97
C LYS A 787 27.57 27.65 -2.45
N LYS A 788 26.87 28.64 -1.88
CA LYS A 788 26.71 28.73 -0.41
C LYS A 788 25.88 27.58 0.14
N LEU A 789 24.93 27.06 -0.64
CA LEU A 789 24.12 25.90 -0.27
C LEU A 789 24.92 24.58 -0.35
N GLY A 790 26.15 24.57 -0.87
CA GLY A 790 26.97 23.38 -0.99
C GLY A 790 26.48 22.37 -2.05
N ILE A 791 25.62 22.80 -2.96
CA ILE A 791 25.04 21.93 -3.99
C ILE A 791 26.04 21.78 -5.16
N ASN A 792 26.12 20.58 -5.75
CA ASN A 792 26.91 20.34 -6.95
C ASN A 792 26.35 21.13 -8.14
N ILE A 793 27.23 21.87 -8.81
CA ILE A 793 26.84 22.70 -9.94
C ILE A 793 27.52 22.19 -11.21
N TYR A 794 26.71 21.77 -12.17
CA TYR A 794 27.15 21.29 -13.48
C TYR A 794 26.85 22.32 -14.55
N LYS A 795 27.81 22.51 -15.45
CA LYS A 795 27.69 23.48 -16.57
C LYS A 795 27.50 22.73 -17.87
N VAL A 796 26.47 23.08 -18.63
CA VAL A 796 26.26 22.51 -19.96
C VAL A 796 27.37 22.99 -20.87
N GLY A 797 28.04 22.06 -21.58
CA GLY A 797 29.09 22.38 -22.59
C GLY A 797 30.50 22.45 -22.02
N GLN A 798 30.79 21.84 -20.91
CA GLN A 798 32.14 21.60 -20.40
C GLN A 798 32.62 20.18 -20.58
#